data_172c0f54a6ed848ff017ae12722db6c2
#
_entry.id   172c0f54a6ed848ff017ae12722db6c2
#
_cell.length_a   1.000
_cell.length_b   1.000
_cell.length_c   1.000
_cell.angle_alpha   90.00
_cell.angle_beta   90.00
_cell.angle_gamma   90.00
#
_symmetry.space_group_name_H-M   'P 1'
#
loop_
_entity.id
_entity.type
_entity.pdbx_description
1 polymer ?
#
loop_
_entity_poly.entity_id
_entity_poly.type
_entity_poly.pdbx_seq_one_letter_code
_entity_poly.pdbx_strand_id
1 'polypeptide(L)'
;MNVTAKTAAVTAAAAAPTNQTVSVAATTVASATAAVPAAVAAQVASPATGLVGFLNGVVTNLLNPFLKPVPHTPEPFAPAVWAVLAWVRRNVFNQAPTIAYNPTTTVQTGQTVTGNLGATDAEGDALTYKVTQGPKYGTLTIDQTTGNFTYTPNDINYTAVQTDSFSVSVTDGKFNLLKLFSPHSAKAGIDVSVLNPEVERVILNLPNTIASPANPRYSADGTSIFFAGQPTSGGRSEIYQIKTDGTALQCVTCGVSVSETGNLAKPVPVDDGSGRVLVLVNVAGQTPRYSMLETGITGAQLVPITTPAGGGYAIDPQREMRVSPDGTHVLYTRIVIGPNNLLQALPIVGTLTRTDSGYTVTDARVVYPTGEGKQWTPDGKGVVILGGQFDAGNVDDIEVDLATGKVTRVTANLDYDEDMDYSPNMQWIAIGSTRGLNALTPMTRIIRQNFLPVYVGAPVYLEWADPINVSNQEWIVAVGDELNRENGIPLFDTGDGYTARSMPSWNPDGTAVTFWESSVSDPTVSRLVIANLKYTTSVGPVAADRSTPSSDSWAPALSSYVAATTPLPATGTYAGVGGGTAVVTEAPDANDATRTVRTVTYTNYVNELGEILNGTESADYNASQTTVHYLADITVTGAHTGYLTADANINAFQQSLTGTITSSVDGDVQSLPDPDAAHQAQQDA
;
A
#
# COMPACT_ATOMS: atom_id res chain seq x y z
N MET A 1 -36.32 -28.32 11.95
CA MET A 1 -36.12 -27.50 10.74
C MET A 1 -34.62 -27.45 10.52
N ASN A 2 -34.16 -28.17 9.51
CA ASN A 2 -32.74 -28.21 9.18
C ASN A 2 -32.36 -26.91 8.44
N VAL A 3 -31.59 -26.06 9.11
CA VAL A 3 -30.92 -24.93 8.45
C VAL A 3 -29.48 -25.38 8.22
N THR A 4 -29.17 -25.72 6.97
CA THR A 4 -27.81 -25.95 6.53
C THR A 4 -27.14 -24.56 6.40
N ALA A 5 -26.35 -24.20 7.40
CA ALA A 5 -25.49 -23.02 7.32
C ALA A 5 -24.38 -23.30 6.31
N LYS A 6 -24.39 -22.61 5.19
CA LYS A 6 -23.25 -22.52 4.27
C LYS A 6 -22.22 -21.64 4.92
N THR A 7 -21.20 -22.25 5.48
CA THR A 7 -19.99 -21.57 5.99
C THR A 7 -19.27 -20.98 4.79
N ALA A 8 -19.31 -19.67 4.65
CA ALA A 8 -18.33 -18.96 3.80
C ALA A 8 -17.07 -18.79 4.64
N ALA A 9 -16.10 -19.66 4.44
CA ALA A 9 -14.75 -19.45 4.92
C ALA A 9 -14.12 -18.35 4.07
N VAL A 10 -13.63 -17.29 4.70
CA VAL A 10 -12.63 -16.42 4.07
C VAL A 10 -11.33 -17.23 4.07
N THR A 11 -11.20 -18.07 3.06
CA THR A 11 -9.95 -18.73 2.73
C THR A 11 -9.44 -18.07 1.46
N ALA A 12 -8.22 -17.60 1.46
CA ALA A 12 -7.49 -17.42 0.21
C ALA A 12 -7.64 -18.73 -0.58
N ALA A 13 -8.36 -18.67 -1.68
CA ALA A 13 -8.70 -19.84 -2.47
C ALA A 13 -7.46 -20.32 -3.23
N ALA A 14 -6.91 -21.44 -2.82
CA ALA A 14 -6.10 -22.24 -3.71
C ALA A 14 -7.05 -22.99 -4.67
N ALA A 15 -7.07 -22.59 -5.92
CA ALA A 15 -7.78 -23.32 -6.96
C ALA A 15 -6.98 -24.56 -7.36
N ALA A 16 -7.66 -25.68 -7.56
CA ALA A 16 -7.07 -26.94 -7.97
C ALA A 16 -6.71 -26.94 -9.48
N PRO A 17 -5.67 -27.67 -9.91
CA PRO A 17 -5.10 -27.54 -11.24
C PRO A 17 -5.80 -28.40 -12.28
N THR A 18 -5.93 -27.90 -13.51
CA THR A 18 -6.09 -28.71 -14.72
C THR A 18 -4.79 -28.63 -15.55
N ASN A 19 -4.20 -29.78 -15.81
CA ASN A 19 -2.97 -29.96 -16.58
C ASN A 19 -3.09 -29.49 -18.03
N GLN A 20 -2.14 -28.66 -18.47
CA GLN A 20 -1.64 -28.68 -19.85
C GLN A 20 -0.15 -28.25 -19.91
N THR A 21 0.64 -29.06 -20.61
CA THR A 21 2.07 -28.86 -20.84
C THR A 21 2.36 -27.94 -22.01
N VAL A 22 3.25 -26.96 -21.83
CA VAL A 22 3.93 -26.27 -22.95
C VAL A 22 5.41 -26.02 -22.61
N SER A 23 6.22 -26.23 -23.63
CA SER A 23 7.69 -26.28 -23.64
C SER A 23 8.40 -24.95 -23.48
N VAL A 24 9.57 -25.00 -22.83
CA VAL A 24 10.49 -23.88 -22.54
C VAL A 24 11.34 -23.53 -23.76
N ALA A 25 11.44 -22.24 -24.05
CA ALA A 25 12.53 -21.68 -24.85
C ALA A 25 13.28 -20.64 -24.01
N ALA A 26 14.57 -20.84 -23.84
CA ALA A 26 15.45 -19.95 -23.12
C ALA A 26 15.74 -18.68 -23.94
N THR A 27 15.58 -17.52 -23.34
CA THR A 27 16.05 -16.26 -23.92
C THR A 27 16.93 -15.51 -22.91
N THR A 28 18.06 -15.09 -23.37
CA THR A 28 19.10 -14.36 -22.65
C THR A 28 18.60 -12.97 -22.21
N VAL A 29 18.82 -12.66 -20.96
CA VAL A 29 18.47 -11.36 -20.35
C VAL A 29 19.48 -10.30 -20.78
N ALA A 30 19.02 -9.28 -21.49
CA ALA A 30 19.72 -8.02 -21.65
C ALA A 30 19.21 -7.07 -20.56
N SER A 31 20.13 -6.48 -19.81
CA SER A 31 19.82 -5.48 -18.79
C SER A 31 19.08 -4.28 -19.41
N ALA A 32 17.80 -4.15 -19.08
CA ALA A 32 17.02 -2.98 -19.40
C ALA A 32 17.05 -2.02 -18.19
N THR A 33 17.57 -0.82 -18.41
CA THR A 33 17.41 0.29 -17.47
C THR A 33 15.93 0.60 -17.32
N ALA A 34 15.42 0.46 -16.12
CA ALA A 34 14.02 0.72 -15.79
C ALA A 34 13.69 2.21 -16.00
N ALA A 35 12.70 2.48 -16.85
CA ALA A 35 12.11 3.79 -16.98
C ALA A 35 10.99 3.92 -15.92
N VAL A 36 11.04 4.98 -15.15
CA VAL A 36 10.06 5.31 -14.11
C VAL A 36 8.76 5.80 -14.76
N PRO A 37 7.59 5.24 -14.46
CA PRO A 37 6.34 5.85 -14.90
C PRO A 37 5.99 7.02 -13.97
N ALA A 38 6.23 8.26 -14.42
CA ALA A 38 5.68 9.43 -13.75
C ALA A 38 4.32 9.76 -14.39
N ALA A 39 3.25 9.56 -13.63
CA ALA A 39 1.94 10.07 -14.03
C ALA A 39 1.89 11.57 -13.71
N VAL A 40 1.96 12.42 -14.71
CA VAL A 40 1.71 13.86 -14.56
C VAL A 40 0.74 14.31 -15.62
N ALA A 41 -0.39 14.83 -15.19
CA ALA A 41 -1.28 15.59 -16.04
C ALA A 41 -0.62 16.92 -16.40
N ALA A 42 -0.07 17.01 -17.62
CA ALA A 42 0.30 18.31 -18.18
C ALA A 42 -0.99 19.13 -18.37
N GLN A 43 -1.16 20.20 -17.60
CA GLN A 43 -2.17 21.20 -17.93
C GLN A 43 -1.81 21.85 -19.27
N VAL A 44 -2.46 21.39 -20.31
CA VAL A 44 -2.45 22.07 -21.61
C VAL A 44 -3.24 23.36 -21.43
N ALA A 45 -2.56 24.49 -21.51
CA ALA A 45 -3.21 25.78 -21.52
C ALA A 45 -4.23 25.84 -22.66
N SER A 46 -5.50 26.04 -22.32
CA SER A 46 -6.58 26.23 -23.28
C SER A 46 -6.26 27.38 -24.22
N PRO A 47 -6.49 27.25 -25.53
CA PRO A 47 -6.27 28.35 -26.47
C PRO A 47 -7.24 29.49 -26.12
N ALA A 48 -6.70 30.70 -26.04
CA ALA A 48 -7.46 31.91 -25.77
C ALA A 48 -8.53 32.12 -26.85
N THR A 49 -9.79 31.81 -26.49
CA THR A 49 -10.98 32.09 -27.32
C THR A 49 -11.50 33.48 -26.97
N GLY A 50 -11.12 34.45 -27.78
CA GLY A 50 -11.60 35.83 -27.72
C GLY A 50 -11.20 36.63 -28.94
N LEU A 51 -11.73 37.85 -29.09
CA LEU A 51 -11.45 38.78 -30.21
C LEU A 51 -9.96 38.92 -30.50
N VAL A 52 -9.11 38.87 -29.48
CA VAL A 52 -7.64 38.93 -29.60
C VAL A 52 -7.08 37.65 -30.24
N GLY A 53 -7.60 36.47 -29.89
CA GLY A 53 -7.20 35.21 -30.54
C GLY A 53 -7.64 35.16 -32.00
N PHE A 54 -8.84 35.69 -32.31
CA PHE A 54 -9.31 35.81 -33.69
C PHE A 54 -8.46 36.78 -34.51
N LEU A 55 -8.19 37.97 -34.00
CA LEU A 55 -7.35 38.96 -34.70
C LEU A 55 -5.91 38.47 -34.89
N ASN A 56 -5.35 37.78 -33.88
CA ASN A 56 -4.03 37.19 -33.97
C ASN A 56 -3.99 36.06 -35.04
N GLY A 57 -5.04 35.25 -35.09
CA GLY A 57 -5.20 34.20 -36.12
C GLY A 57 -5.33 34.79 -37.52
N VAL A 58 -6.11 35.86 -37.68
CA VAL A 58 -6.25 36.56 -39.00
C VAL A 58 -4.97 37.22 -39.42
N VAL A 59 -4.26 37.92 -38.53
CA VAL A 59 -2.97 38.56 -38.85
C VAL A 59 -1.90 37.52 -39.11
N THR A 60 -1.85 36.44 -38.33
CA THR A 60 -0.89 35.35 -38.55
C THR A 60 -1.15 34.64 -39.88
N ASN A 61 -2.39 34.35 -40.21
CA ASN A 61 -2.75 33.71 -41.46
C ASN A 61 -2.54 34.62 -42.69
N LEU A 62 -2.77 35.93 -42.55
CA LEU A 62 -2.52 36.92 -43.61
C LEU A 62 -1.03 37.09 -43.88
N LEU A 63 -0.21 37.09 -42.82
CA LEU A 63 1.24 37.25 -42.92
C LEU A 63 2.00 35.93 -43.12
N ASN A 64 1.38 34.77 -42.79
CA ASN A 64 2.00 33.45 -42.86
C ASN A 64 2.58 33.10 -44.24
N PRO A 65 1.96 33.46 -45.38
CA PRO A 65 2.57 33.26 -46.70
C PRO A 65 3.89 34.02 -46.87
N PHE A 66 4.04 35.15 -46.17
CA PHE A 66 5.22 36.01 -46.24
C PHE A 66 6.26 35.71 -45.15
N LEU A 67 5.87 34.95 -44.13
CA LEU A 67 6.68 34.67 -42.92
C LEU A 67 7.22 33.22 -42.84
N LYS A 68 6.77 32.33 -43.75
CA LYS A 68 7.36 30.99 -43.86
C LYS A 68 8.69 31.02 -44.59
N PRO A 69 9.67 30.19 -44.23
CA PRO A 69 10.88 30.02 -45.02
C PRO A 69 10.53 29.56 -46.45
N VAL A 70 10.97 30.28 -47.47
CA VAL A 70 10.70 29.92 -48.86
C VAL A 70 11.87 29.11 -49.41
N PRO A 71 11.61 27.95 -50.06
CA PRO A 71 12.67 27.06 -50.54
C PRO A 71 13.43 27.54 -51.75
N HIS A 72 13.07 28.68 -52.37
CA HIS A 72 13.74 29.20 -53.60
C HIS A 72 13.98 30.70 -53.52
N THR A 73 15.19 31.13 -53.87
CA THR A 73 15.64 32.52 -53.93
C THR A 73 14.99 33.22 -55.11
N PRO A 74 14.15 34.22 -54.90
CA PRO A 74 13.66 35.08 -55.96
C PRO A 74 14.49 36.37 -56.03
N GLU A 75 14.53 36.95 -57.20
CA GLU A 75 14.92 38.24 -57.65
C GLU A 75 15.69 39.24 -56.73
N PRO A 76 16.63 40.08 -57.14
CA PRO A 76 17.65 40.74 -56.31
C PRO A 76 17.18 41.66 -55.19
N PHE A 77 15.91 42.06 -55.14
CA PHE A 77 15.33 42.82 -53.99
C PHE A 77 14.60 41.93 -52.94
N ALA A 78 14.31 40.73 -53.29
CA ALA A 78 13.57 39.83 -52.39
C ALA A 78 14.31 39.45 -51.08
N PRO A 79 15.64 39.25 -51.08
CA PRO A 79 16.36 38.94 -49.85
C PRO A 79 16.25 40.02 -48.78
N ALA A 80 16.27 41.30 -49.15
CA ALA A 80 16.15 42.42 -48.22
C ALA A 80 14.72 42.52 -47.65
N VAL A 81 13.69 42.31 -48.48
CA VAL A 81 12.30 42.27 -48.03
C VAL A 81 12.05 41.09 -47.10
N TRP A 82 12.57 39.93 -47.44
CA TRP A 82 12.49 38.75 -46.56
C TRP A 82 13.24 38.94 -45.25
N ALA A 83 14.39 39.56 -45.26
CA ALA A 83 15.14 39.89 -44.05
C ALA A 83 14.36 40.86 -43.14
N VAL A 84 13.71 41.89 -43.73
CA VAL A 84 12.85 42.81 -42.97
C VAL A 84 11.61 42.10 -42.45
N LEU A 85 10.95 41.28 -43.24
CA LEU A 85 9.78 40.52 -42.79
C LEU A 85 10.14 39.52 -41.70
N ALA A 86 11.25 38.83 -41.84
CA ALA A 86 11.77 37.93 -40.80
C ALA A 86 12.10 38.69 -39.52
N TRP A 87 12.71 39.88 -39.66
CA TRP A 87 13.00 40.75 -38.54
C TRP A 87 11.70 41.23 -37.82
N VAL A 88 10.69 41.67 -38.62
CA VAL A 88 9.38 42.10 -38.08
C VAL A 88 8.68 40.94 -37.38
N ARG A 89 8.65 39.76 -37.99
CA ARG A 89 8.10 38.56 -37.36
C ARG A 89 8.77 38.30 -36.01
N ARG A 90 10.08 38.26 -36.01
CA ARG A 90 10.90 37.88 -34.85
C ARG A 90 10.90 38.91 -33.74
N ASN A 91 10.69 40.21 -34.07
CA ASN A 91 10.77 41.27 -33.06
C ASN A 91 9.44 41.97 -32.76
N VAL A 92 8.41 41.80 -33.61
CA VAL A 92 7.12 42.48 -33.42
C VAL A 92 5.96 41.50 -33.23
N PHE A 93 6.04 40.34 -33.87
CA PHE A 93 4.98 39.29 -33.81
C PHE A 93 5.48 37.95 -33.26
N ASN A 94 6.51 38.01 -32.45
CA ASN A 94 7.12 36.84 -31.88
C ASN A 94 6.11 35.98 -31.10
N GLN A 95 6.23 34.65 -31.19
CA GLN A 95 5.41 33.73 -30.44
C GLN A 95 6.11 33.38 -29.11
N ALA A 96 5.36 33.22 -28.07
CA ALA A 96 5.94 32.74 -26.82
C ALA A 96 6.40 31.28 -26.96
N PRO A 97 7.51 30.91 -26.32
CA PRO A 97 7.98 29.54 -26.34
C PRO A 97 6.93 28.59 -25.76
N THR A 98 7.07 27.30 -26.04
CA THR A 98 6.25 26.23 -25.47
C THR A 98 7.10 25.27 -24.67
N ILE A 99 6.52 24.63 -23.66
CA ILE A 99 7.15 23.54 -22.93
C ILE A 99 6.34 22.28 -23.19
N ALA A 100 7.02 21.21 -23.64
CA ALA A 100 6.44 19.90 -23.89
C ALA A 100 7.24 18.84 -23.12
N TYR A 101 7.25 18.98 -21.80
CA TYR A 101 7.92 18.01 -20.94
C TYR A 101 7.31 16.63 -21.11
N ASN A 102 8.16 15.64 -21.32
CA ASN A 102 7.77 14.25 -21.41
C ASN A 102 8.43 13.46 -20.25
N PRO A 103 7.68 13.04 -19.24
CA PRO A 103 8.23 12.30 -18.10
C PRO A 103 8.86 10.96 -18.49
N THR A 104 8.45 10.34 -19.59
CA THR A 104 9.04 9.06 -20.05
C THR A 104 10.49 9.19 -20.55
N THR A 105 10.98 10.40 -20.75
CA THR A 105 12.38 10.65 -21.14
C THR A 105 13.28 10.95 -19.93
N THR A 106 12.73 10.94 -18.74
CA THR A 106 13.48 11.16 -17.50
C THR A 106 14.28 9.92 -17.15
N VAL A 107 15.56 10.11 -16.81
CA VAL A 107 16.49 9.03 -16.47
C VAL A 107 17.00 9.24 -15.04
N GLN A 108 16.93 8.20 -14.23
CA GLN A 108 17.58 8.17 -12.91
C GLN A 108 18.92 7.45 -13.00
N THR A 109 19.97 8.08 -12.48
CA THR A 109 21.29 7.48 -12.32
C THR A 109 21.73 7.68 -10.86
N GLY A 110 21.81 6.61 -10.12
CA GLY A 110 21.94 6.71 -8.66
C GLY A 110 20.73 7.43 -8.08
N GLN A 111 20.95 8.47 -7.31
CA GLN A 111 19.89 9.31 -6.75
C GLN A 111 19.58 10.55 -7.60
N THR A 112 20.36 10.79 -8.64
CA THR A 112 20.20 11.95 -9.51
C THR A 112 19.23 11.64 -10.63
N VAL A 113 18.22 12.49 -10.78
CA VAL A 113 17.22 12.42 -11.85
C VAL A 113 17.52 13.48 -12.90
N THR A 114 17.66 13.07 -14.14
CA THR A 114 17.89 13.97 -15.27
C THR A 114 16.76 13.87 -16.27
N GLY A 115 16.42 14.98 -16.91
CA GLY A 115 15.40 15.05 -17.94
C GLY A 115 15.56 16.29 -18.78
N ASN A 116 14.70 16.45 -19.79
CA ASN A 116 14.67 17.63 -20.64
C ASN A 116 13.29 18.28 -20.57
N LEU A 117 13.24 19.60 -20.45
CA LEU A 117 12.00 20.36 -20.34
C LEU A 117 11.19 20.37 -21.66
N GLY A 118 11.78 19.94 -22.77
CA GLY A 118 11.12 19.93 -24.07
C GLY A 118 10.68 21.30 -24.56
N ALA A 119 11.40 22.34 -24.15
CA ALA A 119 11.06 23.71 -24.52
C ALA A 119 11.47 23.98 -25.97
N THR A 120 10.56 24.60 -26.70
CA THR A 120 10.79 24.98 -28.12
C THR A 120 10.25 26.37 -28.37
N ASP A 121 10.92 27.07 -29.29
CA ASP A 121 10.50 28.35 -29.81
C ASP A 121 10.20 28.25 -31.32
N ALA A 122 9.09 28.85 -31.74
CA ALA A 122 8.63 28.75 -33.13
C ALA A 122 9.51 29.53 -34.12
N GLU A 123 10.18 30.56 -33.65
CA GLU A 123 11.08 31.40 -34.41
C GLU A 123 12.55 30.97 -34.30
N GLY A 124 12.82 29.99 -33.38
CA GLY A 124 14.16 29.49 -33.09
C GLY A 124 15.01 30.46 -32.27
N ASP A 125 14.37 31.31 -31.47
CA ASP A 125 15.07 32.23 -30.57
C ASP A 125 15.69 31.47 -29.38
N ALA A 126 16.77 32.03 -28.83
CA ALA A 126 17.42 31.47 -27.67
C ALA A 126 16.51 31.54 -26.45
N LEU A 127 16.38 30.43 -25.73
CA LEU A 127 15.53 30.31 -24.59
C LEU A 127 16.29 30.60 -23.29
N THR A 128 15.60 31.22 -22.34
CA THR A 128 16.08 31.42 -20.96
C THR A 128 15.16 30.73 -19.98
N TYR A 129 15.73 29.94 -19.12
CA TYR A 129 15.01 29.14 -18.16
C TYR A 129 15.12 29.76 -16.76
N LYS A 130 14.00 29.87 -16.05
CA LYS A 130 13.95 30.39 -14.69
C LYS A 130 13.14 29.45 -13.81
N VAL A 131 13.73 28.97 -12.74
CA VAL A 131 13.01 28.26 -11.69
C VAL A 131 12.12 29.27 -10.97
N THR A 132 10.82 29.06 -11.00
CA THR A 132 9.82 29.92 -10.35
C THR A 132 9.40 29.37 -8.99
N GLN A 133 9.49 28.06 -8.80
CA GLN A 133 9.38 27.37 -7.54
C GLN A 133 10.44 26.27 -7.54
N GLY A 134 11.34 26.31 -6.57
CA GLY A 134 12.34 25.25 -6.38
C GLY A 134 11.75 24.01 -5.76
N PRO A 135 12.42 22.86 -5.90
CA PRO A 135 12.05 21.65 -5.20
C PRO A 135 12.20 21.81 -3.69
N LYS A 136 11.40 21.07 -2.93
CA LYS A 136 11.39 21.14 -1.47
C LYS A 136 12.50 20.32 -0.83
N TYR A 137 12.81 19.16 -1.41
CA TYR A 137 13.65 18.16 -0.81
C TYR A 137 14.96 17.89 -1.58
N GLY A 138 15.31 18.76 -2.52
CA GLY A 138 16.50 18.57 -3.34
C GLY A 138 17.04 19.85 -3.94
N THR A 139 18.09 19.71 -4.73
CA THR A 139 18.70 20.77 -5.54
C THR A 139 18.39 20.53 -7.00
N LEU A 140 18.11 21.61 -7.73
CA LEU A 140 17.80 21.60 -9.15
C LEU A 140 18.80 22.46 -9.91
N THR A 141 19.37 21.93 -10.98
CA THR A 141 20.12 22.68 -11.96
C THR A 141 19.46 22.54 -13.33
N ILE A 142 19.48 23.61 -14.12
CA ILE A 142 18.97 23.60 -15.50
C ILE A 142 20.04 24.17 -16.43
N ASP A 143 20.39 23.39 -17.43
CA ASP A 143 21.27 23.85 -18.52
C ASP A 143 20.52 24.85 -19.37
N GLN A 144 21.05 26.08 -19.41
CA GLN A 144 20.41 27.22 -20.08
C GLN A 144 20.45 27.12 -21.62
N THR A 145 21.23 26.18 -22.15
CA THR A 145 21.36 26.00 -23.60
C THR A 145 20.44 24.90 -24.12
N THR A 146 20.34 23.80 -23.35
CA THR A 146 19.65 22.59 -23.81
C THR A 146 18.28 22.40 -23.14
N GLY A 147 18.01 23.08 -22.01
CA GLY A 147 16.83 22.84 -21.18
C GLY A 147 16.87 21.51 -20.44
N ASN A 148 18.03 20.86 -20.39
CA ASN A 148 18.21 19.68 -19.56
C ASN A 148 18.22 20.11 -18.10
N PHE A 149 17.53 19.34 -17.26
CA PHE A 149 17.57 19.54 -15.81
C PHE A 149 18.24 18.36 -15.13
N THR A 150 18.81 18.64 -13.99
CA THR A 150 19.36 17.66 -13.06
C THR A 150 18.80 17.98 -11.69
N TYR A 151 18.08 17.02 -11.12
CA TYR A 151 17.58 17.05 -9.75
C TYR A 151 18.42 16.10 -8.91
N THR A 152 18.91 16.60 -7.78
CA THR A 152 19.64 15.78 -6.80
C THR A 152 19.00 16.00 -5.42
N PRO A 153 18.51 14.95 -4.76
CA PRO A 153 17.95 15.05 -3.42
C PRO A 153 18.99 15.50 -2.38
N ASN A 154 18.54 16.23 -1.37
CA ASN A 154 19.43 16.75 -0.31
C ASN A 154 19.82 15.67 0.70
N ASP A 155 18.95 14.70 0.92
CA ASP A 155 19.17 13.58 1.83
C ASP A 155 19.22 12.28 1.05
N ILE A 156 20.26 11.49 1.32
CA ILE A 156 20.45 10.19 0.69
C ILE A 156 19.84 9.04 1.49
N ASN A 157 19.36 9.31 2.70
CA ASN A 157 18.76 8.33 3.58
C ASN A 157 17.23 8.32 3.48
N TYR A 158 16.71 8.48 2.26
CA TYR A 158 15.27 8.44 2.05
C TYR A 158 14.68 7.11 2.46
N THR A 159 13.68 7.23 3.27
CA THR A 159 12.90 6.12 3.80
C THR A 159 11.69 5.82 2.92
N ALA A 160 11.40 6.70 1.95
CA ALA A 160 10.25 6.61 1.06
C ALA A 160 10.62 6.92 -0.37
N VAL A 161 9.78 6.50 -1.33
CA VAL A 161 9.80 7.06 -2.70
C VAL A 161 9.61 8.56 -2.55
N GLN A 162 10.66 9.32 -2.78
CA GLN A 162 10.55 10.76 -2.68
C GLN A 162 10.00 11.33 -3.97
N THR A 163 8.81 11.90 -3.88
CA THR A 163 8.31 12.80 -4.91
C THR A 163 8.62 14.23 -4.51
N ASP A 164 9.12 15.00 -5.44
CA ASP A 164 9.35 16.42 -5.29
C ASP A 164 8.86 17.13 -6.55
N SER A 165 8.58 18.39 -6.45
CA SER A 165 8.08 19.17 -7.57
C SER A 165 8.79 20.51 -7.69
N PHE A 166 8.97 20.96 -8.92
CA PHE A 166 9.48 22.30 -9.19
C PHE A 166 8.74 22.92 -10.36
N SER A 167 8.76 24.23 -10.44
CA SER A 167 8.13 24.97 -11.52
C SER A 167 9.16 25.79 -12.27
N VAL A 168 9.07 25.77 -13.61
CA VAL A 168 9.97 26.48 -14.51
C VAL A 168 9.18 27.40 -15.40
N SER A 169 9.71 28.60 -15.63
CA SER A 169 9.26 29.52 -16.67
C SER A 169 10.33 29.64 -17.74
N VAL A 170 9.92 29.55 -18.98
CA VAL A 170 10.79 29.67 -20.14
C VAL A 170 10.39 30.90 -20.95
N THR A 171 11.33 31.73 -21.33
CA THR A 171 11.14 32.94 -22.14
C THR A 171 12.22 33.06 -23.21
N ASP A 172 11.87 33.64 -24.33
CA ASP A 172 12.77 34.02 -25.43
C ASP A 172 13.29 35.45 -25.29
N GLY A 173 12.84 36.20 -24.26
CA GLY A 173 13.19 37.60 -24.04
C GLY A 173 12.62 38.58 -25.07
N LYS A 174 11.70 38.11 -25.92
CA LYS A 174 11.07 38.93 -26.98
C LYS A 174 9.68 39.39 -26.53
N PHE A 175 9.01 40.17 -27.36
CA PHE A 175 7.65 40.60 -27.11
C PHE A 175 6.78 40.46 -28.37
N ASN A 176 5.48 40.47 -28.19
CA ASN A 176 4.52 40.49 -29.29
C ASN A 176 3.62 41.73 -29.15
N LEU A 177 3.67 42.59 -30.13
CA LEU A 177 2.93 43.85 -30.11
C LEU A 177 1.42 43.67 -30.01
N LEU A 178 0.90 42.54 -30.54
CA LEU A 178 -0.52 42.22 -30.46
C LEU A 178 -0.91 41.55 -29.14
N LYS A 179 0.06 41.14 -28.31
CA LYS A 179 -0.13 40.46 -27.03
C LYS A 179 0.60 41.18 -25.89
N LEU A 180 0.62 42.53 -25.91
CA LEU A 180 1.33 43.34 -24.91
C LEU A 180 0.97 43.03 -23.43
N PHE A 181 -0.23 42.50 -23.21
CA PHE A 181 -0.72 42.16 -21.86
C PHE A 181 -0.71 40.67 -21.58
N SER A 182 -0.18 39.84 -22.49
CA SER A 182 -0.04 38.39 -22.30
C SER A 182 1.38 38.05 -21.89
N PRO A 183 1.59 37.11 -20.98
CA PRO A 183 2.93 36.65 -20.63
C PRO A 183 3.68 36.11 -21.86
N HIS A 184 4.90 36.59 -22.07
CA HIS A 184 5.80 36.08 -23.14
C HIS A 184 6.68 34.98 -22.59
N SER A 185 6.05 34.04 -21.90
CA SER A 185 6.72 32.90 -21.26
C SER A 185 5.77 31.72 -21.16
N ALA A 186 6.29 30.54 -21.31
CA ALA A 186 5.63 29.30 -20.91
C ALA A 186 6.00 28.95 -19.47
N LYS A 187 5.09 28.28 -18.76
CA LYS A 187 5.34 27.73 -17.42
C LYS A 187 4.93 26.28 -17.39
N ALA A 188 5.70 25.47 -16.69
CA ALA A 188 5.34 24.08 -16.40
C ALA A 188 5.73 23.73 -14.97
N GLY A 189 4.88 22.96 -14.30
CA GLY A 189 5.21 22.20 -13.12
C GLY A 189 5.81 20.87 -13.57
N ILE A 190 6.85 20.43 -12.91
CA ILE A 190 7.57 19.18 -13.17
C ILE A 190 7.61 18.43 -11.87
N ASP A 191 7.04 17.24 -11.85
CA ASP A 191 7.19 16.32 -10.73
C ASP A 191 8.33 15.35 -11.03
N VAL A 192 9.15 15.09 -10.04
CA VAL A 192 10.25 14.14 -10.09
C VAL A 192 10.07 13.13 -8.99
N SER A 193 10.24 11.85 -9.31
CA SER A 193 10.28 10.78 -8.33
C SER A 193 11.68 10.21 -8.29
N VAL A 194 12.26 10.11 -7.09
CA VAL A 194 13.51 9.42 -6.86
C VAL A 194 13.15 8.07 -6.27
N LEU A 195 13.30 7.02 -7.06
CA LEU A 195 13.22 5.65 -6.59
C LEU A 195 14.54 5.31 -5.90
N ASN A 196 14.46 4.44 -4.90
CA ASN A 196 15.69 3.89 -4.34
C ASN A 196 16.32 2.92 -5.36
N PRO A 197 17.41 3.27 -6.05
CA PRO A 197 18.03 2.39 -7.04
C PRO A 197 18.83 1.25 -6.40
N GLU A 198 18.94 1.21 -5.08
CA GLU A 198 19.80 0.26 -4.37
C GLU A 198 19.05 -0.86 -3.66
N VAL A 199 17.76 -1.01 -3.88
CA VAL A 199 17.06 -2.26 -3.55
C VAL A 199 17.47 -3.30 -4.59
N GLU A 200 18.32 -4.23 -4.20
CA GLU A 200 18.73 -5.34 -5.05
C GLU A 200 17.79 -6.53 -4.82
N ARG A 201 16.95 -6.80 -5.81
CA ARG A 201 16.04 -7.96 -5.76
C ARG A 201 16.77 -9.21 -6.25
N VAL A 202 16.75 -10.24 -5.43
CA VAL A 202 17.28 -11.56 -5.76
C VAL A 202 16.13 -12.57 -5.78
N ILE A 203 15.88 -13.17 -6.91
CA ILE A 203 14.93 -14.27 -7.05
C ILE A 203 15.62 -15.56 -6.68
N LEU A 204 15.12 -16.26 -5.67
CA LEU A 204 15.68 -17.56 -5.28
C LEU A 204 15.39 -18.62 -6.34
N ASN A 205 16.45 -19.22 -6.85
CA ASN A 205 16.34 -20.27 -7.86
C ASN A 205 16.00 -21.61 -7.20
N LEU A 206 14.73 -22.00 -7.30
CA LEU A 206 14.23 -23.26 -6.79
C LEU A 206 14.20 -24.33 -7.89
N PRO A 207 14.45 -25.61 -7.58
CA PRO A 207 14.31 -26.68 -8.56
C PRO A 207 12.84 -26.86 -8.97
N ASN A 208 12.61 -27.29 -10.20
CA ASN A 208 11.27 -27.55 -10.74
C ASN A 208 10.52 -28.72 -10.06
N THR A 209 11.10 -29.34 -9.04
CA THR A 209 10.44 -30.32 -8.17
C THR A 209 9.58 -29.71 -7.10
N ILE A 210 9.64 -28.39 -6.93
CA ILE A 210 8.82 -27.63 -5.99
C ILE A 210 8.00 -26.60 -6.79
N ALA A 211 6.70 -26.66 -6.67
CA ALA A 211 5.76 -25.72 -7.24
C ALA A 211 5.20 -24.80 -6.13
N SER A 212 4.71 -23.65 -6.54
CA SER A 212 3.98 -22.67 -5.69
C SER A 212 4.68 -22.37 -4.36
N PRO A 213 5.99 -22.01 -4.36
CA PRO A 213 6.66 -21.60 -3.14
C PRO A 213 6.01 -20.33 -2.56
N ALA A 214 5.78 -20.31 -1.24
CA ALA A 214 5.04 -19.25 -0.58
C ALA A 214 5.45 -19.04 0.88
N ASN A 215 5.10 -17.88 1.42
CA ASN A 215 5.26 -17.49 2.82
C ASN A 215 6.71 -17.66 3.34
N PRO A 216 7.72 -17.07 2.71
CA PRO A 216 9.08 -17.16 3.17
C PRO A 216 9.28 -16.41 4.50
N ARG A 217 10.11 -16.99 5.38
CA ARG A 217 10.52 -16.37 6.65
C ARG A 217 11.98 -16.65 6.91
N TYR A 218 12.74 -15.65 7.34
CA TYR A 218 14.12 -15.86 7.76
C TYR A 218 14.19 -16.75 8.98
N SER A 219 15.23 -17.60 9.04
CA SER A 219 15.63 -18.25 10.27
C SER A 219 16.12 -17.22 11.30
N ALA A 220 16.06 -17.56 12.59
CA ALA A 220 16.48 -16.69 13.67
C ALA A 220 17.93 -16.20 13.55
N ASP A 221 18.81 -16.97 12.89
CA ASP A 221 20.19 -16.62 12.61
C ASP A 221 20.40 -15.89 11.26
N GLY A 222 19.33 -15.67 10.48
CA GLY A 222 19.37 -15.00 9.19
C GLY A 222 20.05 -15.76 8.05
N THR A 223 20.54 -16.98 8.29
CA THR A 223 21.32 -17.71 7.28
C THR A 223 20.49 -18.48 6.28
N SER A 224 19.21 -18.70 6.59
CA SER A 224 18.28 -19.51 5.81
C SER A 224 16.89 -18.88 5.73
N ILE A 225 16.10 -19.36 4.79
CA ILE A 225 14.69 -19.01 4.63
C ILE A 225 13.87 -20.30 4.69
N PHE A 226 12.85 -20.30 5.55
CA PHE A 226 11.80 -21.31 5.57
C PHE A 226 10.65 -20.89 4.67
N PHE A 227 10.07 -21.81 3.91
CA PHE A 227 8.92 -21.53 3.05
C PHE A 227 8.06 -22.77 2.86
N ALA A 228 6.81 -22.58 2.48
CA ALA A 228 5.91 -23.64 2.06
C ALA A 228 6.05 -23.89 0.56
N GLY A 229 5.94 -25.15 0.11
CA GLY A 229 6.00 -25.49 -1.30
C GLY A 229 5.28 -26.81 -1.60
N GLN A 230 4.78 -26.95 -2.83
CA GLN A 230 4.09 -28.15 -3.29
C GLN A 230 5.05 -29.06 -4.07
N PRO A 231 5.26 -30.32 -3.65
CA PRO A 231 6.04 -31.25 -4.48
C PRO A 231 5.36 -31.47 -5.84
N THR A 232 6.07 -31.31 -6.95
CA THR A 232 5.52 -31.54 -8.30
C THR A 232 5.18 -33.00 -8.57
N SER A 233 5.74 -33.93 -7.78
CA SER A 233 5.37 -35.33 -7.79
C SER A 233 4.00 -35.65 -7.20
N GLY A 234 3.31 -34.60 -6.66
CA GLY A 234 2.06 -34.73 -5.92
C GLY A 234 2.28 -34.99 -4.43
N GLY A 235 1.20 -34.95 -3.67
CA GLY A 235 1.20 -35.06 -2.22
C GLY A 235 0.76 -33.73 -1.57
N ARG A 236 0.96 -33.62 -0.26
CA ARG A 236 0.66 -32.40 0.48
C ARG A 236 1.74 -31.34 0.25
N SER A 237 1.44 -30.07 0.49
CA SER A 237 2.47 -29.06 0.62
C SER A 237 3.32 -29.32 1.87
N GLU A 238 4.61 -29.07 1.76
CA GLU A 238 5.62 -29.31 2.78
C GLU A 238 6.35 -28.01 3.13
N ILE A 239 7.04 -28.01 4.25
CA ILE A 239 7.93 -26.90 4.61
C ILE A 239 9.36 -27.24 4.18
N TYR A 240 9.95 -26.29 3.50
CA TYR A 240 11.33 -26.34 3.02
C TYR A 240 12.18 -25.28 3.72
N GLN A 241 13.48 -25.52 3.73
CA GLN A 241 14.50 -24.58 4.15
C GLN A 241 15.55 -24.45 3.05
N ILE A 242 15.98 -23.25 2.75
CA ILE A 242 17.03 -22.93 1.78
C ILE A 242 17.95 -21.85 2.38
N LYS A 243 19.24 -21.91 2.08
CA LYS A 243 20.12 -20.80 2.44
C LYS A 243 19.81 -19.55 1.62
N THR A 244 20.14 -18.40 2.17
CA THR A 244 19.90 -17.09 1.51
C THR A 244 20.68 -16.95 0.19
N ASP A 245 21.75 -17.73 0.00
CA ASP A 245 22.51 -17.80 -1.26
C ASP A 245 21.91 -18.78 -2.29
N GLY A 246 20.73 -19.36 -2.00
CA GLY A 246 20.04 -20.31 -2.87
C GLY A 246 20.57 -21.74 -2.80
N THR A 247 21.49 -22.04 -1.89
CA THR A 247 22.07 -23.39 -1.73
C THR A 247 21.44 -24.18 -0.58
N ALA A 248 21.83 -25.43 -0.42
CA ALA A 248 21.44 -26.33 0.68
C ALA A 248 19.92 -26.43 0.92
N LEU A 249 19.14 -26.48 -0.18
CA LEU A 249 17.71 -26.72 -0.10
C LEU A 249 17.44 -28.08 0.54
N GLN A 250 16.55 -28.10 1.53
CA GLN A 250 16.09 -29.32 2.17
C GLN A 250 14.58 -29.24 2.49
N CYS A 251 13.89 -30.36 2.42
CA CYS A 251 12.53 -30.47 2.94
C CYS A 251 12.60 -30.83 4.43
N VAL A 252 12.12 -29.97 5.28
CA VAL A 252 12.21 -30.18 6.75
C VAL A 252 11.02 -30.98 7.31
N THR A 253 9.96 -31.16 6.54
CA THR A 253 8.76 -31.92 6.95
C THR A 253 8.50 -33.15 6.09
N CYS A 254 9.28 -33.39 5.05
CA CYS A 254 9.17 -34.63 4.27
C CYS A 254 9.42 -35.84 5.15
N GLY A 255 8.46 -36.79 5.14
CA GLY A 255 8.55 -37.99 5.98
C GLY A 255 8.13 -37.78 7.44
N VAL A 256 7.82 -36.55 7.85
CA VAL A 256 7.22 -36.30 9.18
C VAL A 256 5.81 -36.93 9.20
N SER A 257 5.61 -37.85 10.13
CA SER A 257 4.30 -38.43 10.34
C SER A 257 3.40 -37.41 10.99
N VAL A 258 2.31 -37.06 10.33
CA VAL A 258 1.21 -36.31 10.91
C VAL A 258 0.05 -37.26 11.08
N SER A 259 -0.63 -37.19 12.21
CA SER A 259 -1.85 -37.97 12.48
C SER A 259 -2.97 -37.68 11.46
N GLU A 260 -2.81 -36.65 10.67
CA GLU A 260 -3.78 -36.17 9.67
C GLU A 260 -3.05 -35.74 8.38
N THR A 261 -3.63 -36.08 7.24
CA THR A 261 -3.13 -35.67 5.93
C THR A 261 -3.60 -34.24 5.65
N GLY A 262 -2.76 -33.27 5.96
CA GLY A 262 -3.08 -31.86 5.73
C GLY A 262 -1.93 -31.14 5.03
N ASN A 263 -2.23 -30.12 4.24
CA ASN A 263 -1.25 -29.22 3.67
C ASN A 263 -0.58 -28.40 4.76
N LEU A 264 0.73 -28.21 4.65
CA LEU A 264 1.53 -27.39 5.55
C LEU A 264 1.80 -26.03 4.90
N ALA A 265 1.65 -24.95 5.70
CA ALA A 265 1.78 -23.59 5.21
C ALA A 265 2.31 -22.65 6.30
N LYS A 266 2.60 -21.43 5.93
CA LYS A 266 2.94 -20.30 6.80
C LYS A 266 3.98 -20.68 7.89
N PRO A 267 5.18 -21.14 7.51
CA PRO A 267 6.22 -21.43 8.50
C PRO A 267 6.68 -20.14 9.17
N VAL A 268 6.77 -20.13 10.50
CA VAL A 268 7.30 -19.02 11.29
C VAL A 268 8.35 -19.55 12.26
N PRO A 269 9.64 -19.36 11.97
CA PRO A 269 10.70 -19.74 12.91
C PRO A 269 10.55 -18.99 14.23
N VAL A 270 10.80 -19.68 15.34
CA VAL A 270 10.79 -19.09 16.67
C VAL A 270 12.15 -18.47 16.95
N ASP A 271 12.17 -17.23 17.39
CA ASP A 271 13.40 -16.43 17.52
C ASP A 271 14.07 -16.58 18.91
N ASP A 272 13.85 -17.70 19.58
CA ASP A 272 14.40 -18.03 20.90
C ASP A 272 15.68 -18.88 20.85
N GLY A 273 16.19 -19.13 19.64
CA GLY A 273 17.35 -19.99 19.43
C GLY A 273 17.09 -21.49 19.55
N SER A 274 15.84 -21.91 19.76
CA SER A 274 15.47 -23.33 19.88
C SER A 274 15.48 -24.10 18.55
N GLY A 275 15.43 -23.40 17.42
CA GLY A 275 15.25 -23.98 16.08
C GLY A 275 13.85 -24.54 15.83
N ARG A 276 12.87 -24.22 16.68
CA ARG A 276 11.45 -24.57 16.47
C ARG A 276 10.86 -23.72 15.35
N VAL A 277 9.89 -24.29 14.62
CA VAL A 277 9.16 -23.57 13.57
C VAL A 277 7.66 -23.78 13.78
N LEU A 278 6.92 -22.71 13.91
CA LEU A 278 5.47 -22.75 13.91
C LEU A 278 4.97 -23.02 12.50
N VAL A 279 4.00 -23.93 12.32
CA VAL A 279 3.49 -24.36 11.02
C VAL A 279 1.97 -24.40 11.05
N LEU A 280 1.32 -23.83 10.05
CA LEU A 280 -0.13 -23.96 9.84
C LEU A 280 -0.43 -25.31 9.16
N VAL A 281 -1.35 -26.07 9.72
CA VAL A 281 -1.83 -27.36 9.21
C VAL A 281 -3.26 -27.20 8.70
N ASN A 282 -3.44 -27.35 7.38
CA ASN A 282 -4.73 -27.25 6.69
C ASN A 282 -5.22 -28.63 6.30
N VAL A 283 -6.24 -29.12 6.98
CA VAL A 283 -6.90 -30.40 6.65
C VAL A 283 -8.24 -30.10 6.00
N ALA A 284 -8.51 -30.70 4.85
CA ALA A 284 -9.74 -30.46 4.11
C ALA A 284 -10.98 -30.76 4.98
N GLY A 285 -11.90 -29.78 5.07
CA GLY A 285 -13.12 -29.89 5.85
C GLY A 285 -12.95 -29.67 7.37
N GLN A 286 -11.76 -29.29 7.82
CA GLN A 286 -11.50 -28.90 9.22
C GLN A 286 -11.03 -27.44 9.28
N THR A 287 -11.21 -26.83 10.45
CA THR A 287 -10.63 -25.53 10.71
C THR A 287 -9.11 -25.64 10.75
N PRO A 288 -8.37 -24.73 10.07
CA PRO A 288 -6.91 -24.71 10.12
C PRO A 288 -6.39 -24.59 11.55
N ARG A 289 -5.27 -25.20 11.83
CA ARG A 289 -4.65 -25.18 13.16
C ARG A 289 -3.15 -25.10 13.10
N TYR A 290 -2.54 -24.63 14.15
CA TYR A 290 -1.08 -24.56 14.24
C TYR A 290 -0.47 -25.74 14.97
N SER A 291 0.71 -26.12 14.53
CA SER A 291 1.58 -27.11 15.19
C SER A 291 3.00 -26.54 15.27
N MET A 292 3.75 -26.98 16.26
CA MET A 292 5.16 -26.67 16.38
C MET A 292 5.98 -27.78 15.72
N LEU A 293 6.80 -27.45 14.74
CA LEU A 293 7.83 -28.32 14.21
C LEU A 293 9.01 -28.33 15.16
N GLU A 294 9.32 -29.46 15.74
CA GLU A 294 10.49 -29.69 16.60
C GLU A 294 11.46 -30.63 15.86
N THR A 295 12.76 -30.29 15.90
CA THR A 295 13.83 -31.15 15.38
C THR A 295 14.61 -31.72 16.55
N GLY A 296 14.54 -33.01 16.72
CA GLY A 296 15.23 -33.71 17.83
C GLY A 296 16.18 -34.81 17.33
N ILE A 297 16.81 -35.53 18.26
CA ILE A 297 17.71 -36.66 17.96
C ILE A 297 17.00 -37.77 17.19
N THR A 298 15.69 -37.89 17.35
CA THR A 298 14.84 -38.89 16.69
C THR A 298 14.26 -38.43 15.35
N GLY A 299 14.61 -37.22 14.87
CA GLY A 299 14.09 -36.59 13.67
C GLY A 299 13.11 -35.45 13.94
N ALA A 300 12.51 -34.93 12.87
CA ALA A 300 11.53 -33.87 12.96
C ALA A 300 10.13 -34.40 13.32
N GLN A 301 9.37 -33.65 14.12
CA GLN A 301 7.99 -33.98 14.45
C GLN A 301 7.11 -32.72 14.49
N LEU A 302 5.85 -32.85 14.10
CA LEU A 302 4.83 -31.82 14.25
C LEU A 302 4.03 -32.04 15.52
N VAL A 303 4.14 -31.11 16.45
CA VAL A 303 3.54 -31.18 17.77
C VAL A 303 2.34 -30.22 17.85
N PRO A 304 1.11 -30.70 18.05
CA PRO A 304 -0.08 -29.83 18.01
C PRO A 304 -0.08 -28.79 19.12
N ILE A 305 -0.71 -27.63 18.81
CA ILE A 305 -0.93 -26.56 19.76
C ILE A 305 -2.43 -26.51 20.09
N THR A 306 -2.77 -26.56 21.38
CA THR A 306 -4.13 -26.46 21.86
C THR A 306 -4.36 -25.10 22.51
N THR A 307 -5.40 -24.38 22.06
CA THR A 307 -5.82 -23.10 22.60
C THR A 307 -7.07 -23.26 23.49
N PRO A 308 -7.23 -22.45 24.55
CA PRO A 308 -8.40 -22.54 25.41
C PRO A 308 -9.66 -22.01 24.73
N ALA A 309 -10.82 -22.45 25.20
CA ALA A 309 -12.10 -21.88 24.81
C ALA A 309 -12.38 -20.56 25.51
N GLY A 310 -13.28 -19.73 24.95
CA GLY A 310 -13.73 -18.45 25.52
C GLY A 310 -14.01 -17.40 24.45
N GLY A 311 -14.49 -16.24 24.88
CA GLY A 311 -14.76 -15.09 23.99
C GLY A 311 -15.97 -15.22 23.05
N GLY A 312 -16.72 -16.33 23.13
CA GLY A 312 -17.85 -16.59 22.22
C GLY A 312 -17.66 -17.85 21.36
N TYR A 313 -18.61 -18.07 20.44
CA TYR A 313 -18.51 -19.17 19.47
C TYR A 313 -17.47 -18.84 18.39
N ALA A 314 -16.40 -19.61 18.37
CA ALA A 314 -15.31 -19.40 17.41
C ALA A 314 -15.56 -20.16 16.11
N ILE A 315 -15.45 -19.45 15.00
CA ILE A 315 -15.44 -20.03 13.64
C ILE A 315 -14.01 -20.28 13.16
N ASP A 316 -13.03 -19.50 13.66
CA ASP A 316 -11.59 -19.74 13.50
C ASP A 316 -10.90 -19.49 14.85
N PRO A 317 -10.45 -20.53 15.56
CA PRO A 317 -9.91 -20.39 16.90
C PRO A 317 -8.42 -20.04 16.97
N GLN A 318 -7.68 -20.09 15.86
CA GLN A 318 -6.21 -19.99 15.87
C GLN A 318 -5.65 -19.21 14.67
N ARG A 319 -6.35 -18.21 14.16
CA ARG A 319 -5.90 -17.41 13.01
C ARG A 319 -4.64 -16.60 13.36
N GLU A 320 -3.72 -16.48 12.41
CA GLU A 320 -2.52 -15.63 12.47
C GLU A 320 -1.67 -15.82 13.74
N MET A 321 -1.38 -17.08 14.12
CA MET A 321 -0.58 -17.36 15.31
C MET A 321 0.90 -16.99 15.12
N ARG A 322 1.50 -16.38 16.15
CA ARG A 322 2.93 -16.02 16.24
C ARG A 322 3.46 -16.34 17.63
N VAL A 323 4.68 -16.86 17.72
CA VAL A 323 5.36 -17.10 18.99
C VAL A 323 6.16 -15.86 19.38
N SER A 324 6.17 -15.53 20.67
CA SER A 324 6.98 -14.42 21.19
C SER A 324 8.48 -14.62 20.95
N PRO A 325 9.27 -13.54 20.86
CA PRO A 325 10.70 -13.65 20.66
C PRO A 325 11.46 -14.45 21.73
N ASP A 326 10.93 -14.54 22.94
CA ASP A 326 11.48 -15.36 24.04
C ASP A 326 10.94 -16.82 24.03
N GLY A 327 10.06 -17.15 23.10
CA GLY A 327 9.52 -18.49 22.92
C GLY A 327 8.50 -18.95 23.96
N THR A 328 8.07 -18.07 24.87
CA THR A 328 7.24 -18.41 26.04
C THR A 328 5.76 -18.10 25.88
N HIS A 329 5.39 -17.26 24.90
CA HIS A 329 4.00 -16.84 24.66
C HIS A 329 3.62 -17.00 23.20
N VAL A 330 2.32 -16.94 22.93
CA VAL A 330 1.75 -16.85 21.58
C VAL A 330 0.77 -15.69 21.50
N LEU A 331 0.86 -14.95 20.38
CA LEU A 331 -0.20 -14.10 19.87
C LEU A 331 -1.00 -14.91 18.86
N TYR A 332 -2.32 -14.86 18.91
CA TYR A 332 -3.20 -15.42 17.88
C TYR A 332 -4.53 -14.68 17.86
N THR A 333 -5.20 -14.75 16.72
CA THR A 333 -6.54 -14.18 16.56
C THR A 333 -7.59 -15.28 16.66
N ARG A 334 -8.66 -14.99 17.37
CA ARG A 334 -9.84 -15.85 17.44
C ARG A 334 -11.01 -15.16 16.75
N ILE A 335 -11.46 -15.70 15.63
CA ILE A 335 -12.64 -15.16 14.95
C ILE A 335 -13.89 -15.75 15.62
N VAL A 336 -14.71 -14.87 16.19
CA VAL A 336 -15.90 -15.26 16.96
C VAL A 336 -17.16 -14.60 16.38
N ILE A 337 -18.30 -15.25 16.61
CA ILE A 337 -19.61 -14.65 16.41
C ILE A 337 -20.07 -14.10 17.76
N GLY A 338 -20.08 -12.77 17.84
CA GLY A 338 -20.54 -12.04 19.02
C GLY A 338 -22.05 -11.79 19.05
N PRO A 339 -22.53 -10.92 19.93
CA PRO A 339 -23.92 -10.47 19.97
C PRO A 339 -24.37 -9.92 18.60
N ASN A 340 -25.67 -10.05 18.28
CA ASN A 340 -26.27 -9.61 17.01
C ASN A 340 -25.65 -10.27 15.75
N ASN A 341 -24.98 -11.42 15.91
CA ASN A 341 -24.20 -12.09 14.87
C ASN A 341 -23.08 -11.23 14.29
N LEU A 342 -22.59 -10.28 15.04
CA LEU A 342 -21.44 -9.49 14.67
C LEU A 342 -20.19 -10.36 14.64
N LEU A 343 -19.51 -10.40 13.50
CA LEU A 343 -18.25 -11.10 13.37
C LEU A 343 -17.15 -10.23 14.01
N GLN A 344 -16.35 -10.83 14.89
CA GLN A 344 -15.26 -10.13 15.57
C GLN A 344 -13.99 -10.95 15.57
N ALA A 345 -12.87 -10.25 15.34
CA ALA A 345 -11.52 -10.78 15.48
C ALA A 345 -10.98 -10.38 16.85
N LEU A 346 -10.67 -11.35 17.70
CA LEU A 346 -10.14 -11.12 19.05
C LEU A 346 -8.66 -11.46 19.07
N PRO A 347 -7.74 -10.50 19.16
CA PRO A 347 -6.33 -10.74 19.35
C PRO A 347 -6.06 -11.17 20.79
N ILE A 348 -5.39 -12.30 20.94
CA ILE A 348 -5.19 -12.98 22.20
C ILE A 348 -3.72 -13.26 22.41
N VAL A 349 -3.22 -12.95 23.59
CA VAL A 349 -1.89 -13.37 24.07
C VAL A 349 -2.07 -14.41 25.17
N GLY A 350 -1.28 -15.48 25.12
CA GLY A 350 -1.31 -16.52 26.13
C GLY A 350 0.03 -17.22 26.30
N THR A 351 0.26 -17.83 27.45
CA THR A 351 1.47 -18.56 27.78
C THR A 351 1.52 -19.90 27.06
N LEU A 352 2.61 -20.17 26.33
CA LEU A 352 2.84 -21.41 25.58
C LEU A 352 3.65 -22.39 26.43
N THR A 353 3.07 -23.51 26.77
CA THR A 353 3.72 -24.54 27.62
C THR A 353 3.83 -25.84 26.84
N ARG A 354 5.02 -26.45 26.81
CA ARG A 354 5.25 -27.81 26.27
C ARG A 354 4.81 -28.84 27.32
N THR A 355 3.98 -29.77 26.91
CA THR A 355 3.50 -30.92 27.75
C THR A 355 3.85 -32.22 27.02
N ASP A 356 3.64 -33.37 27.68
CA ASP A 356 3.90 -34.68 27.06
C ASP A 356 3.04 -34.94 25.82
N SER A 357 1.82 -34.36 25.77
CA SER A 357 0.87 -34.56 24.66
C SER A 357 0.91 -33.50 23.57
N GLY A 358 1.64 -32.39 23.77
CA GLY A 358 1.67 -31.28 22.84
C GLY A 358 1.99 -29.95 23.48
N TYR A 359 1.69 -28.85 22.82
CA TYR A 359 1.71 -27.52 23.38
C TYR A 359 0.32 -27.13 23.86
N THR A 360 0.26 -26.45 24.99
CA THR A 360 -0.97 -25.91 25.53
C THR A 360 -0.81 -24.42 25.80
N VAL A 361 -1.78 -23.65 25.34
CA VAL A 361 -1.88 -22.22 25.66
C VAL A 361 -2.70 -22.06 26.93
N THR A 362 -2.11 -21.39 27.90
CA THR A 362 -2.76 -21.09 29.20
C THR A 362 -2.75 -19.58 29.42
N ASP A 363 -3.46 -19.10 30.40
CA ASP A 363 -3.56 -17.68 30.76
C ASP A 363 -3.84 -16.76 29.56
N ALA A 364 -4.74 -17.20 28.69
CA ALA A 364 -5.08 -16.47 27.47
C ALA A 364 -5.90 -15.21 27.79
N ARG A 365 -5.48 -14.08 27.26
CA ARG A 365 -6.05 -12.74 27.50
C ARG A 365 -6.32 -12.03 26.20
N VAL A 366 -7.44 -11.31 26.14
CA VAL A 366 -7.78 -10.45 25.01
C VAL A 366 -7.07 -9.12 25.19
N VAL A 367 -6.13 -8.83 24.28
CA VAL A 367 -5.25 -7.65 24.37
C VAL A 367 -5.74 -6.44 23.58
N TYR A 368 -6.79 -6.63 22.75
CA TYR A 368 -7.49 -5.53 22.09
C TYR A 368 -8.93 -5.97 21.75
N PRO A 369 -9.91 -5.04 21.74
CA PRO A 369 -11.33 -5.42 21.60
C PRO A 369 -11.68 -6.07 20.27
N THR A 370 -11.07 -5.62 19.17
CA THR A 370 -11.30 -6.16 17.82
C THR A 370 -10.11 -5.84 16.92
N GLY A 371 -9.65 -6.82 16.18
CA GLY A 371 -8.52 -6.71 15.24
C GLY A 371 -7.79 -8.03 15.08
N GLU A 372 -6.94 -8.10 14.07
CA GLU A 372 -6.10 -9.28 13.83
C GLU A 372 -4.71 -9.08 14.42
N GLY A 373 -4.27 -10.01 15.27
CA GLY A 373 -2.88 -10.06 15.74
C GLY A 373 -1.95 -10.44 14.59
N LYS A 374 -1.02 -9.57 14.26
CA LYS A 374 -0.13 -9.74 13.09
C LYS A 374 1.28 -10.16 13.48
N GLN A 375 1.90 -9.48 14.44
CA GLN A 375 3.30 -9.73 14.78
C GLN A 375 3.59 -9.37 16.24
N TRP A 376 4.70 -9.86 16.76
CA TRP A 376 5.34 -9.37 17.98
C TRP A 376 6.29 -8.22 17.65
N THR A 377 6.43 -7.29 18.60
CA THR A 377 7.56 -6.37 18.53
C THR A 377 8.88 -7.14 18.69
N PRO A 378 9.97 -6.79 17.98
CA PRO A 378 11.24 -7.49 18.08
C PRO A 378 11.82 -7.59 19.51
N ASP A 379 11.49 -6.63 20.37
CA ASP A 379 11.89 -6.63 21.79
C ASP A 379 10.96 -7.50 22.68
N GLY A 380 9.90 -8.05 22.13
CA GLY A 380 8.94 -8.89 22.85
C GLY A 380 8.04 -8.15 23.84
N LYS A 381 8.07 -6.79 23.85
CA LYS A 381 7.31 -6.01 24.84
C LYS A 381 5.90 -5.67 24.38
N GLY A 382 5.65 -5.73 23.08
CA GLY A 382 4.36 -5.42 22.46
C GLY A 382 3.93 -6.40 21.40
N VAL A 383 2.71 -6.21 20.94
CA VAL A 383 2.13 -6.93 19.81
C VAL A 383 1.52 -5.95 18.82
N VAL A 384 1.66 -6.26 17.54
CA VAL A 384 1.06 -5.51 16.44
C VAL A 384 -0.28 -6.13 16.08
N ILE A 385 -1.28 -5.29 15.92
CA ILE A 385 -2.66 -5.66 15.63
C ILE A 385 -3.18 -4.79 14.49
N LEU A 386 -3.65 -5.40 13.43
CA LEU A 386 -4.45 -4.73 12.40
C LEU A 386 -5.87 -4.53 12.92
N GLY A 387 -6.27 -3.30 13.21
CA GLY A 387 -7.57 -3.02 13.80
C GLY A 387 -7.72 -1.63 14.40
N GLY A 388 -6.72 -0.79 14.31
CA GLY A 388 -6.81 0.61 14.71
C GLY A 388 -7.77 1.36 13.79
N GLN A 389 -8.82 1.96 14.35
CA GLN A 389 -9.81 2.71 13.58
C GLN A 389 -9.70 4.20 13.93
N PHE A 390 -8.60 4.82 13.53
CA PHE A 390 -8.35 6.24 13.78
C PHE A 390 -9.05 7.11 12.74
N ASP A 391 -8.89 6.78 11.48
CA ASP A 391 -9.44 7.50 10.35
C ASP A 391 -10.65 6.78 9.75
N ALA A 392 -11.65 7.54 9.29
CA ALA A 392 -12.86 6.98 8.70
C ALA A 392 -12.54 6.25 7.38
N GLY A 393 -13.00 5.00 7.26
CA GLY A 393 -12.89 4.20 6.04
C GLY A 393 -11.68 3.31 5.95
N ASN A 394 -10.68 3.46 6.84
CA ASN A 394 -9.48 2.63 6.87
C ASN A 394 -9.28 1.95 8.23
N VAL A 395 -8.47 0.91 8.25
CA VAL A 395 -7.95 0.27 9.47
C VAL A 395 -6.43 0.33 9.41
N ASP A 396 -5.85 0.65 10.56
CA ASP A 396 -4.41 0.79 10.72
C ASP A 396 -3.85 -0.33 11.58
N ASP A 397 -2.55 -0.57 11.45
CA ASP A 397 -1.79 -1.31 12.43
C ASP A 397 -1.55 -0.45 13.68
N ILE A 398 -1.73 -1.10 14.82
CA ILE A 398 -1.43 -0.55 16.13
C ILE A 398 -0.47 -1.46 16.88
N GLU A 399 0.32 -0.88 17.74
CA GLU A 399 1.11 -1.59 18.75
C GLU A 399 0.40 -1.51 20.10
N VAL A 400 0.28 -2.64 20.78
CA VAL A 400 -0.23 -2.72 22.16
C VAL A 400 0.94 -3.12 23.06
N ASP A 401 1.34 -2.23 23.95
CA ASP A 401 2.33 -2.52 24.99
C ASP A 401 1.74 -3.48 26.02
N LEU A 402 2.34 -4.65 26.20
CA LEU A 402 1.78 -5.70 27.04
C LEU A 402 1.87 -5.42 28.53
N ALA A 403 2.82 -4.59 28.98
CA ALA A 403 2.93 -4.24 30.38
C ALA A 403 1.82 -3.28 30.84
N THR A 404 1.40 -2.37 29.94
CA THR A 404 0.54 -1.24 30.31
C THR A 404 -0.82 -1.23 29.60
N GLY A 405 -0.96 -1.95 28.48
CA GLY A 405 -2.12 -1.86 27.59
C GLY A 405 -2.17 -0.57 26.77
N LYS A 406 -1.07 0.20 26.75
CA LYS A 406 -1.00 1.40 25.93
C LYS A 406 -1.07 1.03 24.45
N VAL A 407 -1.95 1.68 23.72
CA VAL A 407 -2.08 1.57 22.27
C VAL A 407 -1.33 2.72 21.62
N THR A 408 -0.50 2.39 20.62
CA THR A 408 0.22 3.35 19.79
C THR A 408 -0.10 3.06 18.33
N ARG A 409 -0.44 4.07 17.54
CA ARG A 409 -0.65 3.95 16.10
C ARG A 409 0.68 3.65 15.43
N VAL A 410 0.72 2.68 14.52
CA VAL A 410 1.92 2.27 13.77
C VAL A 410 1.82 2.73 12.33
N THR A 411 0.68 2.49 11.67
CA THR A 411 0.43 2.95 10.30
C THR A 411 -0.56 4.10 10.26
N ALA A 412 -0.43 4.96 9.27
CA ALA A 412 -1.31 6.09 9.01
C ALA A 412 -1.46 6.38 7.52
N ASN A 413 -0.97 5.51 6.65
CA ASN A 413 -1.17 5.64 5.21
C ASN A 413 -2.66 5.66 4.87
N LEU A 414 -3.03 6.34 3.80
CA LEU A 414 -4.45 6.51 3.42
C LEU A 414 -5.05 5.26 2.79
N ASP A 415 -4.24 4.32 2.34
CA ASP A 415 -4.65 3.06 1.77
C ASP A 415 -4.59 1.90 2.78
N TYR A 416 -5.05 0.73 2.35
CA TYR A 416 -5.14 -0.44 3.21
C TYR A 416 -3.78 -1.09 3.39
N ASP A 417 -3.42 -1.30 4.63
CA ASP A 417 -2.24 -2.03 5.08
C ASP A 417 -2.66 -3.39 5.64
N GLU A 418 -1.89 -4.45 5.39
CA GLU A 418 -2.24 -5.81 5.83
C GLU A 418 -1.20 -6.36 6.81
N ASP A 419 -0.27 -7.17 6.34
CA ASP A 419 0.73 -7.81 7.18
C ASP A 419 2.00 -6.96 7.24
N MET A 420 2.44 -6.64 8.43
CA MET A 420 3.68 -5.91 8.64
C MET A 420 4.70 -6.71 9.46
N ASP A 421 5.97 -6.36 9.31
CA ASP A 421 7.07 -6.85 10.12
C ASP A 421 8.03 -5.69 10.46
N TYR A 422 8.40 -5.54 11.73
CA TYR A 422 9.38 -4.56 12.16
C TYR A 422 10.80 -4.99 11.79
N SER A 423 11.62 -4.03 11.36
CA SER A 423 13.06 -4.23 11.38
C SER A 423 13.56 -4.52 12.80
N PRO A 424 14.69 -5.23 12.98
CA PRO A 424 15.17 -5.61 14.31
C PRO A 424 15.37 -4.44 15.28
N ASN A 425 15.66 -3.25 14.78
CA ASN A 425 15.80 -2.02 15.58
C ASN A 425 14.50 -1.20 15.74
N MET A 426 13.38 -1.70 15.20
CA MET A 426 12.07 -1.06 15.25
C MET A 426 12.02 0.36 14.62
N GLN A 427 12.97 0.71 13.76
CA GLN A 427 12.98 2.01 13.07
C GLN A 427 12.27 1.96 11.71
N TRP A 428 12.13 0.77 11.15
CA TRP A 428 11.51 0.51 9.87
C TRP A 428 10.42 -0.54 9.99
N ILE A 429 9.47 -0.49 9.09
CA ILE A 429 8.51 -1.57 8.86
C ILE A 429 8.61 -2.04 7.42
N ALA A 430 8.45 -3.33 7.21
CA ALA A 430 8.09 -3.92 5.93
C ALA A 430 6.59 -4.23 5.97
N ILE A 431 5.86 -3.88 4.92
CA ILE A 431 4.40 -3.96 4.95
C ILE A 431 3.82 -4.29 3.58
N GLY A 432 2.87 -5.19 3.56
CA GLY A 432 2.02 -5.45 2.40
C GLY A 432 0.86 -4.45 2.36
N SER A 433 0.71 -3.71 1.27
CA SER A 433 -0.20 -2.56 1.22
C SER A 433 -0.79 -2.32 -0.16
N THR A 434 -1.96 -1.68 -0.19
CA THR A 434 -2.58 -1.16 -1.42
C THR A 434 -2.07 0.25 -1.77
N ARG A 435 -1.14 0.81 -0.98
CA ARG A 435 -0.54 2.13 -1.25
C ARG A 435 0.06 2.16 -2.66
N GLY A 436 -0.08 3.26 -3.35
CA GLY A 436 0.30 3.37 -4.76
C GLY A 436 -0.84 3.11 -5.75
N LEU A 437 -1.93 2.44 -5.33
CA LEU A 437 -3.19 2.39 -6.09
C LEU A 437 -4.10 3.57 -5.82
N ASN A 438 -3.98 4.16 -4.62
CA ASN A 438 -4.88 5.19 -4.12
C ASN A 438 -6.36 4.72 -4.13
N ALA A 439 -6.59 3.44 -3.87
CA ALA A 439 -7.92 2.85 -3.98
C ALA A 439 -8.86 3.33 -2.86
N LEU A 440 -8.35 3.47 -1.64
CA LEU A 440 -9.12 4.03 -0.52
C LEU A 440 -9.05 5.56 -0.43
N THR A 441 -8.05 6.17 -1.05
CA THR A 441 -7.78 7.61 -0.99
C THR A 441 -9.00 8.48 -1.26
N PRO A 442 -9.91 8.17 -2.21
CA PRO A 442 -11.14 8.96 -2.38
C PRO A 442 -11.99 9.11 -1.12
N MET A 443 -11.97 8.11 -0.23
CA MET A 443 -12.71 8.14 1.03
C MET A 443 -11.88 8.67 2.21
N THR A 444 -10.60 8.33 2.25
CA THR A 444 -9.75 8.46 3.44
C THR A 444 -8.98 9.79 3.49
N ARG A 445 -8.70 10.43 2.35
CA ARG A 445 -7.86 11.64 2.29
C ARG A 445 -8.44 12.88 2.97
N ILE A 446 -9.75 12.92 3.20
CA ILE A 446 -10.37 13.90 4.09
C ILE A 446 -10.38 13.31 5.49
N ILE A 447 -9.38 13.70 6.27
CA ILE A 447 -9.09 13.09 7.56
C ILE A 447 -10.18 13.41 8.56
N ARG A 448 -10.81 12.39 9.09
CA ARG A 448 -11.86 12.49 10.11
C ARG A 448 -11.90 11.24 10.96
N GLN A 449 -12.29 11.39 12.21
CA GLN A 449 -12.40 10.27 13.13
C GLN A 449 -13.43 9.24 12.65
N ASN A 450 -13.15 7.96 12.83
CA ASN A 450 -14.08 6.89 12.49
C ASN A 450 -15.25 6.83 13.48
N PHE A 451 -16.39 7.35 13.10
CA PHE A 451 -17.64 7.31 13.87
C PHE A 451 -18.66 6.30 13.32
N LEU A 452 -18.48 5.80 12.12
CA LEU A 452 -19.46 4.99 11.40
C LEU A 452 -18.95 3.56 11.16
N PRO A 453 -19.83 2.55 11.08
CA PRO A 453 -19.45 1.18 10.73
C PRO A 453 -19.23 1.04 9.22
N VAL A 454 -18.41 1.90 8.64
CA VAL A 454 -18.09 1.91 7.20
C VAL A 454 -16.66 1.47 7.03
N TYR A 455 -16.50 0.28 6.44
CA TYR A 455 -15.19 -0.28 6.15
C TYR A 455 -15.16 -0.76 4.70
N VAL A 456 -14.45 -0.02 3.88
CA VAL A 456 -14.34 -0.30 2.43
C VAL A 456 -13.07 -1.07 2.06
N GLY A 457 -12.13 -1.22 2.98
CA GLY A 457 -10.87 -1.91 2.73
C GLY A 457 -11.06 -3.35 2.25
N ALA A 458 -11.93 -4.15 2.89
CA ALA A 458 -12.14 -5.54 2.49
C ALA A 458 -12.75 -5.70 1.09
N PRO A 459 -13.81 -4.95 0.68
CA PRO A 459 -14.28 -4.98 -0.71
C PRO A 459 -13.19 -4.58 -1.71
N VAL A 460 -12.47 -3.51 -1.44
CA VAL A 460 -11.38 -3.05 -2.32
C VAL A 460 -10.29 -4.10 -2.44
N TYR A 461 -9.86 -4.66 -1.31
CA TYR A 461 -8.83 -5.70 -1.26
C TYR A 461 -9.22 -6.95 -2.05
N LEU A 462 -10.48 -7.36 -2.01
CA LEU A 462 -10.94 -8.61 -2.60
C LEU A 462 -11.46 -8.47 -4.01
N GLU A 463 -12.13 -7.37 -4.33
CA GLU A 463 -12.71 -7.15 -5.65
C GLU A 463 -11.68 -6.63 -6.66
N TRP A 464 -10.68 -5.87 -6.19
CA TRP A 464 -9.66 -5.28 -7.06
C TRP A 464 -8.30 -5.97 -6.97
N ALA A 465 -8.11 -6.83 -6.00
CA ALA A 465 -6.88 -7.60 -5.84
C ALA A 465 -6.64 -8.60 -6.96
N ASP A 466 -7.69 -9.08 -7.60
CA ASP A 466 -7.63 -10.10 -8.64
C ASP A 466 -8.21 -9.56 -9.97
N PRO A 467 -7.49 -9.51 -11.07
CA PRO A 467 -6.15 -10.04 -11.35
C PRO A 467 -5.00 -9.08 -11.04
N ILE A 468 -5.25 -7.82 -10.70
CA ILE A 468 -4.22 -6.79 -10.51
C ILE A 468 -3.34 -7.09 -9.31
N ASN A 469 -3.96 -7.57 -8.26
CA ASN A 469 -3.33 -7.96 -7.03
C ASN A 469 -2.26 -6.98 -6.53
N VAL A 470 -2.65 -5.74 -6.52
CA VAL A 470 -1.86 -4.64 -5.97
C VAL A 470 -2.11 -4.47 -4.47
N SER A 471 -2.99 -5.29 -3.91
CA SER A 471 -3.46 -5.19 -2.55
C SER A 471 -2.43 -5.62 -1.50
N ASN A 472 -1.38 -6.31 -1.88
CA ASN A 472 -0.36 -6.78 -0.96
C ASN A 472 1.04 -6.55 -1.49
N GLN A 473 1.23 -5.49 -2.25
CA GLN A 473 2.55 -5.11 -2.70
C GLN A 473 3.43 -4.74 -1.50
N GLU A 474 4.68 -5.21 -1.54
CA GLU A 474 5.61 -5.05 -0.44
C GLU A 474 6.33 -3.72 -0.48
N TRP A 475 6.34 -3.04 0.64
CA TRP A 475 6.99 -1.75 0.85
C TRP A 475 7.84 -1.79 2.10
N ILE A 476 8.84 -0.92 2.18
CA ILE A 476 9.47 -0.54 3.44
C ILE A 476 9.30 0.95 3.68
N VAL A 477 9.10 1.32 4.91
CA VAL A 477 8.94 2.72 5.32
C VAL A 477 9.50 2.90 6.73
N ALA A 478 10.10 4.07 7.02
CA ALA A 478 10.48 4.38 8.38
C ALA A 478 9.23 4.66 9.22
N VAL A 479 9.25 4.23 10.48
CA VAL A 479 8.12 4.38 11.40
C VAL A 479 7.65 5.84 11.51
N GLY A 480 8.58 6.80 11.51
CA GLY A 480 8.21 8.24 11.55
C GLY A 480 7.56 8.74 10.26
N ASP A 481 8.01 8.24 9.10
CA ASP A 481 7.47 8.64 7.80
C ASP A 481 6.11 7.99 7.54
N GLU A 482 5.91 6.77 8.01
CA GLU A 482 4.61 6.10 7.97
C GLU A 482 3.53 6.91 8.67
N LEU A 483 3.82 7.43 9.86
CA LEU A 483 2.90 8.31 10.60
C LEU A 483 2.65 9.66 9.93
N ASN A 484 3.52 10.06 9.00
CA ASN A 484 3.33 11.21 8.12
C ASN A 484 2.60 10.87 6.81
N ARG A 485 2.10 9.63 6.66
CA ARG A 485 1.37 9.11 5.48
C ARG A 485 2.24 8.99 4.22
N GLU A 486 3.55 8.84 4.38
CA GLU A 486 4.45 8.59 3.26
C GLU A 486 4.29 7.15 2.74
N ASN A 487 4.43 6.96 1.43
CA ASN A 487 4.25 5.63 0.84
C ASN A 487 5.40 4.65 1.14
N GLY A 488 6.59 5.14 1.38
CA GLY A 488 7.76 4.28 1.56
C GLY A 488 8.44 3.89 0.24
N ILE A 489 9.29 2.88 0.31
CA ILE A 489 10.09 2.37 -0.81
C ILE A 489 9.48 1.04 -1.28
N PRO A 490 9.07 0.92 -2.54
CA PRO A 490 8.55 -0.34 -3.07
C PRO A 490 9.67 -1.37 -3.21
N LEU A 491 9.39 -2.60 -2.80
CA LEU A 491 10.30 -3.75 -2.94
C LEU A 491 9.95 -4.63 -4.15
N PHE A 492 8.87 -4.34 -4.84
CA PHE A 492 8.36 -5.09 -5.98
C PHE A 492 8.76 -4.43 -7.31
N ASP A 493 8.55 -5.13 -8.41
CA ASP A 493 8.74 -4.64 -9.77
C ASP A 493 7.48 -4.95 -10.60
N THR A 494 6.75 -3.91 -11.00
CA THR A 494 5.51 -4.06 -11.77
C THR A 494 5.75 -4.50 -13.22
N GLY A 495 6.98 -4.39 -13.72
CA GLY A 495 7.31 -4.65 -15.12
C GLY A 495 7.64 -6.12 -15.46
N ASP A 496 7.75 -6.98 -14.46
CA ASP A 496 8.23 -8.36 -14.66
C ASP A 496 7.12 -9.43 -14.71
N GLY A 497 5.84 -9.02 -14.66
CA GLY A 497 4.68 -9.92 -14.74
C GLY A 497 4.37 -10.69 -13.46
N TYR A 498 4.90 -10.23 -12.32
CA TYR A 498 4.64 -10.79 -11.01
C TYR A 498 4.05 -9.76 -10.07
N THR A 499 3.37 -10.22 -9.05
CA THR A 499 2.76 -9.38 -8.02
C THR A 499 3.06 -9.96 -6.64
N ALA A 500 3.44 -9.11 -5.70
CA ALA A 500 3.74 -9.52 -4.34
C ALA A 500 2.50 -10.01 -3.60
N ARG A 501 2.73 -10.85 -2.61
CA ARG A 501 1.71 -11.51 -1.80
C ARG A 501 2.09 -11.40 -0.36
N SER A 502 1.82 -10.35 0.31
CA SER A 502 1.93 -10.11 1.74
C SER A 502 2.82 -11.06 2.60
N MET A 503 2.97 -10.75 3.86
CA MET A 503 3.78 -11.44 4.86
C MET A 503 5.29 -11.29 4.65
N PRO A 504 5.79 -10.05 4.62
CA PRO A 504 7.24 -9.79 4.58
C PRO A 504 7.95 -10.36 5.82
N SER A 505 9.23 -10.59 5.71
CA SER A 505 10.08 -10.94 6.85
C SER A 505 11.43 -10.26 6.76
N TRP A 506 11.79 -9.49 7.76
CA TRP A 506 13.13 -8.93 7.90
C TRP A 506 14.14 -10.02 8.22
N ASN A 507 15.35 -9.86 7.69
CA ASN A 507 16.46 -10.64 8.22
C ASN A 507 16.91 -10.04 9.57
N PRO A 508 17.54 -10.85 10.44
CA PRO A 508 17.90 -10.41 11.78
C PRO A 508 18.94 -9.29 11.85
N ASP A 509 19.67 -8.99 10.77
CA ASP A 509 20.62 -7.87 10.71
C ASP A 509 20.01 -6.59 10.13
N GLY A 510 18.74 -6.62 9.71
CA GLY A 510 18.01 -5.46 9.20
C GLY A 510 18.42 -5.00 7.79
N THR A 511 19.17 -5.81 7.05
CA THR A 511 19.69 -5.43 5.72
C THR A 511 18.90 -5.99 4.55
N ALA A 512 17.92 -6.86 4.79
CA ALA A 512 17.11 -7.46 3.75
C ALA A 512 15.69 -7.81 4.22
N VAL A 513 14.78 -7.87 3.27
CA VAL A 513 13.40 -8.36 3.47
C VAL A 513 13.15 -9.50 2.49
N THR A 514 12.54 -10.59 2.95
CA THR A 514 12.05 -11.65 2.07
C THR A 514 10.54 -11.64 2.00
N PHE A 515 10.03 -11.92 0.81
CA PHE A 515 8.60 -12.06 0.52
C PHE A 515 8.42 -12.99 -0.69
N TRP A 516 7.20 -13.18 -1.14
CA TRP A 516 6.90 -13.99 -2.30
C TRP A 516 5.98 -13.27 -3.27
N GLU A 517 6.07 -13.68 -4.51
CA GLU A 517 5.29 -13.13 -5.61
C GLU A 517 4.64 -14.26 -6.40
N SER A 518 3.45 -14.00 -6.95
CA SER A 518 2.82 -14.89 -7.92
C SER A 518 2.73 -14.24 -9.29
N SER A 519 2.73 -15.05 -10.34
CA SER A 519 2.56 -14.58 -11.70
C SER A 519 1.15 -13.99 -11.88
N VAL A 520 1.06 -12.83 -12.52
CA VAL A 520 -0.22 -12.18 -12.88
C VAL A 520 -1.00 -13.06 -13.87
N SER A 521 -0.33 -13.70 -14.82
CA SER A 521 -0.96 -14.54 -15.82
C SER A 521 -1.35 -15.94 -15.32
N ASP A 522 -0.68 -16.46 -14.28
CA ASP A 522 -0.96 -17.75 -13.65
C ASP A 522 -0.66 -17.70 -12.16
N PRO A 523 -1.65 -17.38 -11.31
CA PRO A 523 -1.45 -17.25 -9.86
C PRO A 523 -0.95 -18.52 -9.15
N THR A 524 -0.96 -19.69 -9.84
CA THR A 524 -0.38 -20.93 -9.29
C THR A 524 1.13 -20.97 -9.42
N VAL A 525 1.71 -20.11 -10.23
CA VAL A 525 3.16 -19.94 -10.39
C VAL A 525 3.62 -18.82 -9.46
N SER A 526 4.53 -19.17 -8.55
CA SER A 526 5.09 -18.20 -7.60
C SER A 526 6.60 -18.31 -7.47
N ARG A 527 7.21 -17.32 -6.86
CA ARG A 527 8.65 -17.24 -6.61
C ARG A 527 8.93 -16.58 -5.26
N LEU A 528 10.10 -16.85 -4.70
CA LEU A 528 10.59 -16.23 -3.49
C LEU A 528 11.57 -15.11 -3.85
N VAL A 529 11.44 -13.99 -3.18
CA VAL A 529 12.25 -12.78 -3.39
C VAL A 529 12.99 -12.42 -2.11
N ILE A 530 14.24 -12.04 -2.25
CA ILE A 530 15.03 -11.31 -1.24
C ILE A 530 15.28 -9.92 -1.80
N ALA A 531 14.81 -8.90 -1.11
CA ALA A 531 15.16 -7.52 -1.37
C ALA A 531 16.29 -7.10 -0.43
N ASN A 532 17.50 -6.99 -0.95
CA ASN A 532 18.66 -6.48 -0.22
C ASN A 532 18.61 -4.95 -0.20
N LEU A 533 18.77 -4.36 0.98
CA LEU A 533 18.60 -2.93 1.22
C LEU A 533 19.95 -2.30 1.52
N LYS A 534 20.53 -1.63 0.53
CA LYS A 534 21.89 -1.07 0.63
C LYS A 534 22.00 0.20 1.48
N TYR A 535 20.86 0.78 1.87
CA TYR A 535 20.83 1.98 2.73
C TYR A 535 20.61 1.70 4.20
N THR A 536 20.13 0.53 4.55
CA THR A 536 20.00 0.19 5.95
C THR A 536 21.40 -0.07 6.49
N THR A 537 21.86 0.80 7.36
CA THR A 537 23.01 0.45 8.20
C THR A 537 22.62 -0.77 9.02
N SER A 538 23.50 -1.77 9.05
CA SER A 538 23.40 -2.87 9.99
C SER A 538 23.13 -2.29 11.38
N VAL A 539 21.97 -2.56 11.92
CA VAL A 539 21.57 -2.07 13.23
C VAL A 539 21.68 -3.26 14.14
N GLY A 540 22.48 -3.13 15.16
CA GLY A 540 22.63 -4.18 16.16
C GLY A 540 21.27 -4.66 16.66
N PRO A 541 21.18 -5.90 17.13
CA PRO A 541 19.94 -6.48 17.60
C PRO A 541 19.31 -5.64 18.71
N VAL A 542 17.99 -5.66 18.74
CA VAL A 542 17.17 -5.11 19.81
C VAL A 542 17.64 -5.64 21.17
N ALA A 543 17.31 -4.91 22.21
CA ALA A 543 17.67 -5.11 23.61
C ALA A 543 17.85 -6.59 24.01
N ALA A 544 18.88 -6.85 24.81
CA ALA A 544 19.22 -8.19 25.29
C ALA A 544 18.10 -8.87 26.11
N ASP A 545 17.20 -8.09 26.71
CA ASP A 545 16.03 -8.60 27.43
C ASP A 545 14.80 -8.55 26.52
N ARG A 546 14.42 -9.70 25.97
CA ARG A 546 13.25 -9.90 25.11
C ARG A 546 12.13 -10.64 25.83
N SER A 547 12.15 -10.70 27.17
CA SER A 547 11.13 -11.35 27.96
C SER A 547 9.75 -10.70 27.78
N THR A 548 8.74 -11.49 27.55
CA THR A 548 7.36 -11.03 27.38
C THR A 548 6.78 -10.56 28.73
N PRO A 549 6.29 -9.31 28.84
CA PRO A 549 5.64 -8.82 30.05
C PRO A 549 4.29 -9.50 30.30
N SER A 550 3.89 -9.59 31.58
CA SER A 550 2.53 -10.00 31.93
C SER A 550 1.53 -8.90 31.60
N SER A 551 0.40 -9.27 31.00
CA SER A 551 -0.75 -8.41 30.74
C SER A 551 -1.89 -8.56 31.77
N ASP A 552 -1.65 -9.30 32.88
CA ASP A 552 -2.65 -9.67 33.88
C ASP A 552 -3.36 -8.48 34.53
N SER A 553 -2.67 -7.36 34.65
CA SER A 553 -3.19 -6.21 35.38
C SER A 553 -4.28 -5.44 34.62
N TRP A 554 -4.37 -5.60 33.29
CA TRP A 554 -5.28 -4.82 32.46
C TRP A 554 -6.06 -5.65 31.44
N ALA A 555 -5.46 -6.70 30.84
CA ALA A 555 -6.11 -7.48 29.79
C ALA A 555 -7.10 -8.48 30.38
N PRO A 556 -8.36 -8.50 29.93
CA PRO A 556 -9.35 -9.45 30.47
C PRO A 556 -9.04 -10.88 30.03
N ALA A 557 -9.28 -11.84 30.97
CA ALA A 557 -9.11 -13.25 30.67
C ALA A 557 -10.11 -13.70 29.58
N LEU A 558 -9.62 -14.46 28.59
CA LEU A 558 -10.44 -14.99 27.49
C LEU A 558 -11.64 -15.78 27.98
N SER A 559 -11.48 -16.58 29.06
CA SER A 559 -12.53 -17.43 29.63
C SER A 559 -13.76 -16.65 30.09
N SER A 560 -13.60 -15.38 30.47
CA SER A 560 -14.68 -14.50 30.95
C SER A 560 -14.97 -13.34 30.01
N TYR A 561 -14.26 -13.24 28.91
CA TYR A 561 -14.43 -12.13 27.98
C TYR A 561 -15.75 -12.24 27.20
N VAL A 562 -16.47 -11.14 27.18
CA VAL A 562 -17.68 -10.98 26.36
C VAL A 562 -17.39 -9.90 25.32
N ALA A 563 -17.48 -10.28 24.06
CA ALA A 563 -17.25 -9.36 22.97
C ALA A 563 -18.27 -8.20 22.99
N ALA A 564 -17.80 -7.00 22.68
CA ALA A 564 -18.66 -5.82 22.62
C ALA A 564 -19.70 -5.93 21.51
N THR A 565 -20.86 -5.29 21.69
CA THR A 565 -21.91 -5.25 20.65
C THR A 565 -21.55 -4.30 19.51
N THR A 566 -20.73 -3.28 19.79
CA THR A 566 -20.17 -2.33 18.81
C THR A 566 -18.86 -1.74 19.36
N PRO A 567 -17.80 -1.69 18.56
CA PRO A 567 -16.57 -1.00 18.92
C PRO A 567 -16.61 0.52 18.63
N LEU A 568 -17.69 1.03 18.02
CA LEU A 568 -17.78 2.42 17.61
C LEU A 568 -17.83 3.38 18.82
N PRO A 569 -17.32 4.64 18.66
CA PRO A 569 -17.45 5.67 19.68
C PRO A 569 -18.92 5.88 20.07
N ALA A 570 -19.19 6.23 21.32
CA ALA A 570 -20.56 6.48 21.79
C ALA A 570 -21.23 7.61 20.99
N THR A 571 -22.58 7.64 20.98
CA THR A 571 -23.30 8.83 20.48
C THR A 571 -22.98 10.03 21.37
N GLY A 572 -22.89 11.22 20.80
CA GLY A 572 -22.54 12.42 21.55
C GLY A 572 -21.87 13.49 20.69
N THR A 573 -21.28 14.46 21.36
CA THR A 573 -20.58 15.59 20.71
C THR A 573 -19.08 15.45 20.93
N TYR A 574 -18.32 15.53 19.86
CA TYR A 574 -16.87 15.44 19.82
C TYR A 574 -16.30 16.75 19.31
N ALA A 575 -15.30 17.28 19.99
CA ALA A 575 -14.63 18.51 19.57
C ALA A 575 -13.53 18.18 18.53
N GLY A 576 -13.42 19.01 17.50
CA GLY A 576 -12.27 18.99 16.61
C GLY A 576 -11.00 19.50 17.31
N VAL A 577 -9.83 19.09 16.84
CA VAL A 577 -8.52 19.46 17.43
C VAL A 577 -8.32 20.97 17.45
N GLY A 578 -8.75 21.67 16.41
CA GLY A 578 -8.70 23.14 16.31
C GLY A 578 -10.04 23.83 16.60
N GLY A 579 -11.04 23.11 17.13
CA GLY A 579 -12.37 23.63 17.43
C GLY A 579 -13.47 23.06 16.54
N GLY A 580 -14.70 23.60 16.70
CA GLY A 580 -15.89 23.04 16.05
C GLY A 580 -16.30 21.69 16.64
N THR A 581 -17.31 21.06 16.06
CA THR A 581 -17.92 19.85 16.62
C THR A 581 -18.32 18.82 15.55
N ALA A 582 -18.20 17.54 15.89
CA ALA A 582 -18.89 16.43 15.25
C ALA A 582 -19.95 15.88 16.21
N VAL A 583 -21.20 15.88 15.79
CA VAL A 583 -22.32 15.35 16.60
C VAL A 583 -22.73 14.00 16.03
N VAL A 584 -22.59 12.95 16.84
CA VAL A 584 -22.94 11.57 16.48
C VAL A 584 -24.30 11.22 17.07
N THR A 585 -25.22 10.84 16.23
CA THR A 585 -26.57 10.38 16.60
C THR A 585 -26.86 8.99 16.03
N GLU A 586 -27.78 8.28 16.65
CA GLU A 586 -28.22 6.95 16.20
C GLU A 586 -29.71 6.79 16.41
N ALA A 587 -30.42 6.22 15.42
CA ALA A 587 -31.83 5.95 15.47
C ALA A 587 -32.17 4.71 14.62
N PRO A 588 -33.26 4.00 14.90
CA PRO A 588 -33.78 3.00 13.97
C PRO A 588 -34.10 3.64 12.62
N ASP A 589 -33.90 2.89 11.52
CA ASP A 589 -34.35 3.36 10.20
C ASP A 589 -35.89 3.49 10.18
N ALA A 590 -36.36 4.56 9.55
CA ALA A 590 -37.80 4.90 9.51
C ALA A 590 -38.61 3.92 8.68
N ASN A 591 -37.99 3.20 7.74
CA ASN A 591 -38.67 2.27 6.83
C ASN A 591 -38.40 0.80 7.21
N ASP A 592 -37.30 0.54 7.93
CA ASP A 592 -36.92 -0.81 8.35
C ASP A 592 -36.37 -0.79 9.80
N ALA A 593 -37.23 -1.06 10.76
CA ALA A 593 -36.85 -1.08 12.19
C ALA A 593 -35.80 -2.15 12.56
N THR A 594 -35.40 -3.02 11.65
CA THR A 594 -34.30 -3.97 11.85
C THR A 594 -32.94 -3.38 11.51
N ARG A 595 -32.92 -2.17 10.96
CA ARG A 595 -31.74 -1.40 10.61
C ARG A 595 -31.55 -0.20 11.52
N THR A 596 -30.34 0.27 11.60
CA THR A 596 -29.93 1.43 12.39
C THR A 596 -29.29 2.45 11.46
N VAL A 597 -29.73 3.70 11.57
CA VAL A 597 -29.09 4.85 10.91
C VAL A 597 -28.26 5.58 11.94
N ARG A 598 -26.95 5.66 11.69
CA ARG A 598 -26.02 6.43 12.49
C ARG A 598 -25.51 7.59 11.65
N THR A 599 -25.63 8.82 12.19
CA THR A 599 -25.32 10.06 11.47
C THR A 599 -24.29 10.86 12.25
N VAL A 600 -23.33 11.42 11.53
CA VAL A 600 -22.37 12.40 12.03
C VAL A 600 -22.66 13.73 11.36
N THR A 601 -22.82 14.79 12.16
CA THR A 601 -22.98 16.16 11.67
C THR A 601 -21.75 16.98 12.07
N TYR A 602 -21.04 17.49 11.10
CA TYR A 602 -19.87 18.34 11.27
C TYR A 602 -20.28 19.81 11.24
N THR A 603 -19.84 20.57 12.23
CA THR A 603 -20.04 22.01 12.29
C THR A 603 -18.72 22.71 12.62
N ASN A 604 -18.10 23.28 11.60
CA ASN A 604 -16.76 23.88 11.68
C ASN A 604 -15.74 22.99 12.40
N TYR A 605 -15.86 21.67 12.20
CA TYR A 605 -14.99 20.69 12.83
C TYR A 605 -13.59 20.78 12.23
N VAL A 606 -12.61 21.16 13.03
CA VAL A 606 -11.22 21.30 12.59
C VAL A 606 -10.47 19.99 12.88
N ASN A 607 -9.97 19.33 11.85
CA ASN A 607 -9.17 18.12 11.97
C ASN A 607 -7.69 18.43 12.25
N GLU A 608 -6.86 17.40 12.35
CA GLU A 608 -5.42 17.51 12.63
C GLU A 608 -4.61 18.21 11.54
N LEU A 609 -5.10 18.22 10.30
CA LEU A 609 -4.47 18.94 9.18
C LEU A 609 -4.86 20.42 9.10
N GLY A 610 -5.73 20.90 10.00
CA GLY A 610 -6.26 22.27 9.97
C GLY A 610 -7.36 22.49 8.93
N GLU A 611 -7.92 21.41 8.39
CA GLU A 611 -9.10 21.44 7.53
C GLU A 611 -10.36 21.63 8.37
N ILE A 612 -11.31 22.42 7.86
CA ILE A 612 -12.58 22.73 8.52
C ILE A 612 -13.69 22.00 7.78
N LEU A 613 -14.27 21.00 8.42
CA LEU A 613 -15.33 20.17 7.87
C LEU A 613 -16.71 20.71 8.27
N ASN A 614 -17.62 20.77 7.30
CA ASN A 614 -19.04 21.05 7.48
C ASN A 614 -19.88 20.10 6.63
N GLY A 615 -21.01 19.64 7.15
CA GLY A 615 -21.90 18.73 6.46
C GLY A 615 -22.21 17.47 7.25
N THR A 616 -22.55 16.40 6.56
CA THR A 616 -23.01 15.15 7.19
C THR A 616 -22.43 13.93 6.50
N GLU A 617 -22.24 12.88 7.30
CA GLU A 617 -22.12 11.52 6.77
C GLU A 617 -23.00 10.58 7.60
N SER A 618 -23.47 9.50 6.99
CA SER A 618 -24.32 8.54 7.67
C SER A 618 -24.14 7.13 7.13
N ALA A 619 -24.39 6.17 8.01
CA ALA A 619 -24.44 4.75 7.69
C ALA A 619 -25.80 4.19 8.14
N ASP A 620 -26.53 3.60 7.21
CA ASP A 620 -27.67 2.74 7.50
C ASP A 620 -27.23 1.28 7.42
N TYR A 621 -27.33 0.54 8.52
CA TYR A 621 -26.74 -0.79 8.63
C TYR A 621 -27.64 -1.78 9.39
N ASN A 622 -27.50 -3.07 9.06
CA ASN A 622 -28.16 -4.16 9.77
C ASN A 622 -27.43 -4.47 11.10
N ALA A 623 -28.09 -5.20 12.01
CA ALA A 623 -27.53 -5.49 13.34
C ALA A 623 -26.15 -6.16 13.33
N SER A 624 -25.82 -6.94 12.30
CA SER A 624 -24.52 -7.58 12.13
C SER A 624 -23.50 -6.72 11.38
N GLN A 625 -23.85 -5.50 10.99
CA GLN A 625 -23.02 -4.58 10.20
C GLN A 625 -22.45 -5.19 8.90
N THR A 626 -23.15 -6.15 8.34
CA THR A 626 -22.73 -6.87 7.14
C THR A 626 -23.22 -6.22 5.86
N THR A 627 -24.25 -5.38 5.96
CA THR A 627 -24.77 -4.54 4.88
C THR A 627 -24.86 -3.11 5.38
N VAL A 628 -24.21 -2.21 4.68
CA VAL A 628 -24.16 -0.78 5.01
C VAL A 628 -24.50 0.04 3.78
N HIS A 629 -25.43 0.98 3.90
CA HIS A 629 -25.62 2.06 2.95
C HIS A 629 -24.97 3.31 3.50
N TYR A 630 -23.93 3.79 2.84
CA TYR A 630 -23.12 4.92 3.25
C TYR A 630 -23.45 6.15 2.42
N LEU A 631 -23.77 7.25 3.09
CA LEU A 631 -24.00 8.56 2.49
C LEU A 631 -23.05 9.57 3.08
N ALA A 632 -22.47 10.46 2.26
CA ALA A 632 -21.68 11.61 2.70
C ALA A 632 -21.95 12.84 1.83
N ASP A 633 -22.01 13.98 2.49
CA ASP A 633 -22.02 15.31 1.89
C ASP A 633 -21.27 16.26 2.84
N ILE A 634 -19.94 16.33 2.66
CA ILE A 634 -19.02 17.09 3.51
C ILE A 634 -18.30 18.10 2.64
N THR A 635 -18.30 19.36 3.07
CA THR A 635 -17.45 20.40 2.51
C THR A 635 -16.23 20.64 3.37
N VAL A 636 -15.10 20.93 2.73
CA VAL A 636 -13.80 21.18 3.36
C VAL A 636 -13.33 22.58 3.02
N THR A 637 -12.92 23.34 4.06
CA THR A 637 -12.28 24.64 3.95
C THR A 637 -11.11 24.74 4.94
N GLY A 638 -10.41 25.84 5.00
CA GLY A 638 -9.29 26.03 5.92
C GLY A 638 -7.95 25.77 5.25
N ALA A 639 -7.14 24.85 5.76
CA ALA A 639 -5.83 24.52 5.20
C ALA A 639 -5.91 24.06 3.75
N HIS A 640 -6.95 23.28 3.43
CA HIS A 640 -7.32 22.85 2.08
C HIS A 640 -8.77 23.18 1.80
N THR A 641 -9.15 23.15 0.50
CA THR A 641 -10.54 23.34 0.06
C THR A 641 -11.00 22.10 -0.69
N GLY A 642 -12.25 21.67 -0.47
CA GLY A 642 -12.73 20.48 -1.15
C GLY A 642 -14.09 19.98 -0.67
N TYR A 643 -14.33 18.70 -0.95
CA TYR A 643 -15.55 18.01 -0.55
C TYR A 643 -15.36 16.48 -0.51
N LEU A 644 -16.26 15.81 0.20
CA LEU A 644 -16.49 14.38 0.10
C LEU A 644 -17.99 14.16 -0.15
N THR A 645 -18.32 13.45 -1.22
CA THR A 645 -19.68 12.99 -1.51
C THR A 645 -19.70 11.48 -1.68
N ALA A 646 -20.69 10.82 -1.10
CA ALA A 646 -20.84 9.38 -1.23
C ALA A 646 -22.32 8.99 -1.28
N ASP A 647 -22.63 7.98 -2.09
CA ASP A 647 -23.85 7.18 -2.09
C ASP A 647 -23.44 5.75 -2.48
N ALA A 648 -23.12 4.92 -1.48
CA ALA A 648 -22.49 3.63 -1.69
C ALA A 648 -23.12 2.53 -0.83
N ASN A 649 -23.27 1.35 -1.43
CA ASN A 649 -23.72 0.14 -0.73
C ASN A 649 -22.55 -0.83 -0.55
N ILE A 650 -22.33 -1.25 0.68
CA ILE A 650 -21.25 -2.13 1.09
C ILE A 650 -21.85 -3.41 1.62
N ASN A 651 -21.40 -4.56 1.12
CA ASN A 651 -21.81 -5.87 1.60
C ASN A 651 -20.57 -6.70 1.99
N ALA A 652 -20.35 -6.85 3.29
CA ALA A 652 -19.18 -7.55 3.81
C ALA A 652 -19.17 -9.07 3.50
N PHE A 653 -20.34 -9.72 3.38
CA PHE A 653 -20.40 -11.13 3.03
C PHE A 653 -20.18 -11.40 1.55
N GLN A 654 -20.68 -10.52 0.69
CA GLN A 654 -20.47 -10.61 -0.75
C GLN A 654 -19.18 -9.92 -1.17
N GLN A 655 -18.55 -9.21 -0.21
CA GLN A 655 -17.32 -8.45 -0.45
C GLN A 655 -17.47 -7.47 -1.62
N SER A 656 -18.66 -6.87 -1.72
CA SER A 656 -19.02 -5.97 -2.82
C SER A 656 -19.22 -4.54 -2.34
N LEU A 657 -18.82 -3.62 -3.19
CA LEU A 657 -19.01 -2.18 -3.05
C LEU A 657 -19.63 -1.65 -4.35
N THR A 658 -20.81 -1.05 -4.24
CA THR A 658 -21.51 -0.45 -5.39
C THR A 658 -21.91 0.99 -5.08
N GLY A 659 -22.10 1.82 -6.10
CA GLY A 659 -22.38 3.23 -5.95
C GLY A 659 -21.15 4.10 -6.14
N THR A 660 -21.11 5.28 -5.52
CA THR A 660 -20.04 6.27 -5.75
C THR A 660 -19.49 6.80 -4.44
N ILE A 661 -18.16 6.99 -4.39
CA ILE A 661 -17.45 7.79 -3.38
C ILE A 661 -16.50 8.70 -4.15
N THR A 662 -16.67 10.00 -3.99
CA THR A 662 -15.86 11.01 -4.70
C THR A 662 -15.43 12.09 -3.72
N SER A 663 -14.18 12.46 -3.78
CA SER A 663 -13.66 13.60 -3.02
C SER A 663 -12.84 14.53 -3.88
N SER A 664 -12.75 15.78 -3.42
CA SER A 664 -11.86 16.79 -4.01
C SER A 664 -11.04 17.42 -2.90
N VAL A 665 -9.75 17.64 -3.15
CA VAL A 665 -8.87 18.43 -2.31
C VAL A 665 -8.10 19.39 -3.22
N ASP A 666 -8.24 20.70 -3.01
CA ASP A 666 -7.61 21.77 -3.80
C ASP A 666 -7.81 21.65 -5.32
N GLY A 667 -8.95 21.10 -5.72
CA GLY A 667 -9.34 20.91 -7.11
C GLY A 667 -8.87 19.58 -7.73
N ASP A 668 -8.07 18.79 -7.04
CA ASP A 668 -7.81 17.40 -7.40
C ASP A 668 -9.01 16.54 -7.03
N VAL A 669 -9.65 15.94 -8.03
CA VAL A 669 -10.86 15.11 -7.86
C VAL A 669 -10.49 13.65 -8.02
N GLN A 670 -10.87 12.85 -7.03
CA GLN A 670 -10.67 11.39 -7.06
C GLN A 670 -11.99 10.69 -6.74
N SER A 671 -12.22 9.60 -7.45
CA SER A 671 -13.35 8.69 -7.20
C SER A 671 -12.81 7.28 -7.03
N LEU A 672 -13.59 6.43 -6.36
CA LEU A 672 -13.27 5.01 -6.35
C LEU A 672 -13.08 4.54 -7.80
N PRO A 673 -11.99 3.83 -8.10
CA PRO A 673 -11.80 3.27 -9.44
C PRO A 673 -12.95 2.32 -9.79
N ASP A 674 -13.28 2.24 -11.06
CA ASP A 674 -14.14 1.18 -11.58
C ASP A 674 -13.32 -0.12 -11.67
N PRO A 675 -13.69 -1.19 -10.95
CA PRO A 675 -12.96 -2.45 -10.99
C PRO A 675 -12.82 -3.01 -12.41
N ASP A 676 -13.88 -2.95 -13.20
CA ASP A 676 -13.89 -3.46 -14.59
C ASP A 676 -12.93 -2.66 -15.48
N ALA A 677 -12.89 -1.34 -15.33
CA ALA A 677 -11.95 -0.49 -16.06
C ALA A 677 -10.49 -0.73 -15.64
N ALA A 678 -10.26 -0.96 -14.35
CA ALA A 678 -8.93 -1.28 -13.82
C ALA A 678 -8.44 -2.66 -14.34
N HIS A 679 -9.30 -3.67 -14.36
CA HIS A 679 -9.01 -4.98 -14.94
C HIS A 679 -8.70 -4.91 -16.43
N GLN A 680 -9.46 -4.10 -17.19
CA GLN A 680 -9.23 -3.93 -18.61
C GLN A 680 -7.90 -3.24 -18.89
N ALA A 681 -7.58 -2.18 -18.16
CA ALA A 681 -6.33 -1.46 -18.32
C ALA A 681 -5.08 -2.33 -18.10
N GLN A 682 -5.19 -3.35 -17.23
CA GLN A 682 -4.10 -4.32 -17.04
C GLN A 682 -4.00 -5.38 -18.13
N GLN A 683 -5.13 -5.80 -18.69
CA GLN A 683 -5.13 -6.75 -19.81
C GLN A 683 -4.58 -6.10 -21.08
N ASP A 684 -4.67 -4.79 -21.19
CA ASP A 684 -4.21 -3.99 -22.34
C ASP A 684 -2.74 -3.52 -22.20
N ALA A 685 -2.14 -3.65 -21.00
CA ALA A 685 -0.75 -3.27 -20.72
C ALA A 685 0.22 -4.46 -20.84
#